data_13e04d6aa63b3c628dbc2bda2ca40e7f
#
_entry.id   13e04d6aa63b3c628dbc2bda2ca40e7f
#
_cell.length_a   1.000
_cell.length_b   1.000
_cell.length_c   1.000
_cell.angle_alpha   90.00
_cell.angle_beta   90.00
_cell.angle_gamma   90.00
#
_symmetry.space_group_name_H-M   'P 1'
#
loop_
_entity.id
_entity.type
_entity.pdbx_description
1 polymer ?
#
loop_
_entity_poly.entity_id
_entity_poly.type
_entity_poly.pdbx_seq_one_letter_code
_entity_poly.pdbx_strand_id
1 'polypeptide(L)'
;MRLLLALLSVRATQPWAVRRRATPVTPRRATKDAAPAAPREAVGARAPPAPAKPPKIGECNEHLRRRAKARDAAGLRREWRALRRHHEPNDRSWGILLDGLARVGDADACLATLRAVPGGGNVVHHTIVVDALARAGRGDDALSLYAAAAFKENARSRHARLRALTQAARDATLAGDVERARGHSRTAEAVAAECGDARGFQTAVACCREARDWEALLRVYDAHAASAHLDAPDGLARTAALQACRLARHGARRAHELWHAWRRDADGGITRDRPDAFAYSAYAAAFAPRGGLDLDDARRLLRDAERHGVLRPRGFNGTGRVDRRAEQNQMNLLASLLEGCAARGGVGDALVLVDDMEARGLAHDAGYAAAIAACARELDADTSGGLVQRAGEREVALGPRAWALAVKACGADAARAERRLRACRAARAASPHAYAFCLFACGSARDHRRARRVRRTAADDGLGAQPRVALAFVAALSRCGQPDAAHHLLACARRHAELDIPAGVWTNSMVAAARCQRGGDAAALYAEARRRDVDVGGRVVDALVELLADAGDWRRAWGVARDRRSRGERPPAQTAMARVVRAAEAAGCWREALALMDDMRRDDAVFYPNPLLDAAFKPGIMVWSALAGADLGPDDDDDLRMPPEKGDWGYKGPI
;
A
#
# COMPACT_ATOMS: atom_id res chain seq x y z
N MET A 1 -15.47 9.25 -12.80
CA MET A 1 -15.09 7.91 -13.29
C MET A 1 -13.58 7.63 -13.20
N ARG A 2 -12.70 8.52 -13.68
CA ARG A 2 -11.21 8.35 -13.57
C ARG A 2 -10.69 8.29 -12.13
N LEU A 3 -11.24 9.05 -11.20
CA LEU A 3 -10.81 9.07 -9.78
C LEU A 3 -11.14 7.76 -9.03
N LEU A 4 -12.28 7.14 -9.28
CA LEU A 4 -12.66 5.86 -8.64
C LEU A 4 -11.84 4.68 -9.15
N LEU A 5 -11.41 4.73 -10.41
CA LEU A 5 -10.51 3.75 -11.01
C LEU A 5 -9.07 3.90 -10.48
N ALA A 6 -8.64 5.13 -10.20
CA ALA A 6 -7.31 5.41 -9.62
C ALA A 6 -7.21 4.91 -8.16
N LEU A 7 -8.26 5.09 -7.35
CA LEU A 7 -8.27 4.65 -5.94
C LEU A 7 -8.30 3.11 -5.80
N LEU A 8 -8.85 2.39 -6.76
CA LEU A 8 -8.83 0.93 -6.78
C LEU A 8 -7.49 0.33 -7.22
N SER A 9 -6.63 1.12 -7.91
CA SER A 9 -5.34 0.64 -8.44
C SER A 9 -4.15 0.88 -7.50
N VAL A 10 -4.21 1.83 -6.58
CA VAL A 10 -3.04 2.31 -5.80
C VAL A 10 -2.64 1.39 -4.64
N ARG A 11 -3.48 0.46 -4.16
CA ARG A 11 -3.14 -0.43 -3.02
C ARG A 11 -2.79 -1.88 -3.35
N ALA A 12 -2.50 -2.21 -4.61
CA ALA A 12 -2.17 -3.60 -5.00
C ALA A 12 -0.69 -3.98 -4.92
N THR A 13 0.19 -3.12 -4.41
CA THR A 13 1.62 -3.41 -4.26
C THR A 13 2.04 -3.49 -2.79
N GLN A 14 1.43 -4.37 -2.01
CA GLN A 14 2.08 -4.83 -0.79
C GLN A 14 2.94 -6.05 -1.14
N PRO A 15 4.25 -6.03 -0.83
CA PRO A 15 5.07 -7.22 -0.93
C PRO A 15 4.59 -8.24 0.10
N TRP A 16 4.42 -9.46 -0.33
CA TRP A 16 4.13 -10.62 0.50
C TRP A 16 5.16 -10.75 1.62
N ALA A 17 4.78 -10.37 2.83
CA ALA A 17 5.49 -10.79 4.01
C ALA A 17 5.29 -12.31 4.13
N VAL A 18 6.33 -13.05 3.79
CA VAL A 18 6.41 -14.50 4.03
C VAL A 18 6.32 -14.69 5.55
N ARG A 19 5.12 -14.92 6.05
CA ARG A 19 4.94 -15.52 7.38
C ARG A 19 5.58 -16.91 7.32
N ARG A 20 6.78 -17.04 7.84
CA ARG A 20 7.35 -18.34 8.19
C ARG A 20 6.38 -18.96 9.21
N ARG A 21 5.58 -19.92 8.78
CA ARG A 21 4.85 -20.81 9.69
C ARG A 21 5.92 -21.56 10.48
N ALA A 22 5.94 -21.33 11.78
CA ALA A 22 6.61 -22.20 12.70
C ALA A 22 5.96 -23.59 12.56
N THR A 23 6.71 -24.55 12.10
CA THR A 23 6.30 -25.95 12.14
C THR A 23 6.19 -26.39 13.59
N PRO A 24 5.08 -26.99 14.01
CA PRO A 24 5.00 -27.53 15.37
C PRO A 24 6.00 -28.67 15.49
N VAL A 25 6.90 -28.54 16.45
CA VAL A 25 7.79 -29.63 16.88
C VAL A 25 6.90 -30.71 17.53
N THR A 26 6.69 -31.81 16.83
CA THR A 26 6.07 -32.99 17.43
C THR A 26 6.94 -33.53 18.53
N PRO A 27 6.40 -33.82 19.72
CA PRO A 27 7.18 -34.45 20.79
C PRO A 27 7.52 -35.89 20.36
N ARG A 28 8.81 -36.21 20.33
CA ARG A 28 9.30 -37.56 20.16
C ARG A 28 8.73 -38.44 21.32
N ARG A 29 8.00 -39.47 20.94
CA ARG A 29 7.57 -40.56 21.82
C ARG A 29 8.78 -41.11 22.57
N ALA A 30 8.70 -41.09 23.90
CA ALA A 30 9.60 -41.84 24.76
C ALA A 30 9.33 -43.35 24.57
N THR A 31 10.33 -44.07 24.10
CA THR A 31 10.32 -45.52 24.16
C THR A 31 10.57 -45.95 25.63
N LYS A 32 9.59 -46.54 26.22
CA LYS A 32 9.70 -47.41 27.41
C LYS A 32 10.42 -48.69 26.97
N ASP A 33 11.20 -49.16 27.89
CA ASP A 33 11.77 -50.51 28.06
C ASP A 33 13.30 -50.54 28.01
N ALA A 34 13.87 -50.32 29.22
CA ALA A 34 15.14 -50.95 29.61
C ALA A 34 15.04 -51.34 31.09
N ALA A 35 15.09 -52.63 31.33
CA ALA A 35 15.04 -53.27 32.62
C ALA A 35 16.22 -52.87 33.55
N PRO A 36 16.10 -52.93 34.87
CA PRO A 36 17.17 -52.52 35.80
C PRO A 36 18.29 -53.56 35.81
N ALA A 37 19.50 -53.14 35.44
CA ALA A 37 20.70 -53.95 35.66
C ALA A 37 21.12 -53.95 37.15
N ALA A 38 21.46 -55.11 37.63
CA ALA A 38 21.87 -55.41 38.98
C ALA A 38 23.08 -54.59 39.47
N PRO A 39 23.25 -54.39 40.79
CA PRO A 39 24.36 -53.59 41.36
C PRO A 39 25.68 -54.31 41.16
N ARG A 40 26.61 -53.64 40.48
CA ARG A 40 28.03 -54.07 40.44
C ARG A 40 28.74 -53.54 41.67
N GLU A 41 29.44 -54.42 42.30
CA GLU A 41 30.23 -54.29 43.51
C GLU A 41 31.20 -53.10 43.43
N ALA A 42 31.38 -52.49 44.59
CA ALA A 42 32.28 -51.38 44.86
C ALA A 42 33.76 -51.76 44.66
N VAL A 43 34.37 -51.26 43.58
CA VAL A 43 35.81 -51.28 43.41
C VAL A 43 36.41 -49.99 43.96
N GLY A 44 37.28 -50.14 44.90
CA GLY A 44 38.26 -49.27 45.54
C GLY A 44 38.16 -47.76 45.27
N ALA A 45 37.97 -46.97 46.31
CA ALA A 45 38.08 -45.53 46.34
C ALA A 45 39.47 -45.08 45.83
N ARG A 46 39.55 -44.66 44.57
CA ARG A 46 40.71 -43.94 44.04
C ARG A 46 40.73 -42.57 44.71
N ALA A 47 41.82 -42.17 45.32
CA ALA A 47 42.05 -40.84 45.85
C ALA A 47 41.63 -39.76 44.87
N PRO A 48 40.99 -38.70 45.31
CA PRO A 48 40.55 -37.64 44.39
C PRO A 48 41.78 -37.11 43.65
N PRO A 49 41.67 -36.95 42.31
CA PRO A 49 42.78 -36.39 41.53
C PRO A 49 43.11 -34.99 42.06
N ALA A 50 44.37 -34.66 42.16
CA ALA A 50 44.87 -33.37 42.58
C ALA A 50 44.13 -32.26 41.78
N PRO A 51 43.78 -31.14 42.41
CA PRO A 51 43.02 -30.09 41.77
C PRO A 51 43.74 -29.64 40.50
N ALA A 52 43.09 -29.84 39.35
CA ALA A 52 43.64 -29.44 38.05
C ALA A 52 43.99 -27.94 38.08
N LYS A 53 45.16 -27.54 37.60
CA LYS A 53 45.53 -26.12 37.53
C LYS A 53 44.43 -25.35 36.78
N PRO A 54 44.04 -24.19 37.26
CA PRO A 54 42.98 -23.39 36.59
C PRO A 54 43.42 -23.09 35.13
N PRO A 55 42.51 -23.27 34.15
CA PRO A 55 42.84 -23.04 32.75
C PRO A 55 43.23 -21.58 32.54
N LYS A 56 44.22 -21.32 31.69
CA LYS A 56 44.64 -19.94 31.37
C LYS A 56 43.51 -19.15 30.71
N ILE A 57 43.43 -17.81 30.93
CA ILE A 57 42.41 -16.94 30.36
C ILE A 57 42.28 -17.07 28.84
N GLY A 58 43.39 -17.36 28.13
CA GLY A 58 43.40 -17.63 26.71
C GLY A 58 42.65 -18.89 26.31
N GLU A 59 42.73 -19.94 27.09
CA GLU A 59 42.02 -21.20 26.89
C GLU A 59 40.51 -21.03 27.19
N CYS A 60 40.18 -20.31 28.22
CA CYS A 60 38.78 -19.94 28.54
C CYS A 60 38.16 -19.12 27.41
N ASN A 61 38.88 -18.13 26.84
CA ASN A 61 38.45 -17.34 25.72
C ASN A 61 38.25 -18.16 24.42
N GLU A 62 39.07 -19.20 24.23
CA GLU A 62 38.90 -20.11 23.11
C GLU A 62 37.68 -21.01 23.25
N HIS A 63 37.39 -21.48 24.46
CA HIS A 63 36.14 -22.19 24.77
C HIS A 63 34.93 -21.32 24.55
N LEU A 64 34.93 -20.09 25.02
CA LEU A 64 33.87 -19.12 24.74
C LEU A 64 33.67 -18.91 23.23
N ARG A 65 34.78 -18.75 22.46
CA ARG A 65 34.73 -18.57 21.02
C ARG A 65 34.13 -19.77 20.28
N ARG A 66 34.43 -20.99 20.70
CA ARG A 66 33.84 -22.22 20.14
C ARG A 66 32.33 -22.24 20.36
N ARG A 67 31.86 -21.91 21.58
CA ARG A 67 30.44 -21.83 21.90
C ARG A 67 29.73 -20.72 21.13
N ALA A 68 30.36 -19.56 20.99
CA ALA A 68 29.85 -18.45 20.18
C ALA A 68 29.68 -18.85 18.69
N LYS A 69 30.68 -19.55 18.11
CA LYS A 69 30.58 -20.08 16.74
C LYS A 69 29.49 -21.13 16.58
N ALA A 70 29.30 -21.99 17.58
CA ALA A 70 28.27 -23.02 17.62
C ALA A 70 26.85 -22.44 17.90
N ARG A 71 26.74 -21.15 18.21
CA ARG A 71 25.49 -20.50 18.65
C ARG A 71 24.85 -21.19 19.86
N ASP A 72 25.66 -21.77 20.73
CA ASP A 72 25.25 -22.48 21.95
C ASP A 72 25.14 -21.49 23.12
N ALA A 73 23.95 -20.90 23.31
CA ALA A 73 23.70 -19.91 24.36
C ALA A 73 23.92 -20.48 25.78
N ALA A 74 23.52 -21.72 26.01
CA ALA A 74 23.65 -22.35 27.34
C ALA A 74 25.12 -22.65 27.64
N GLY A 75 25.86 -23.19 26.67
CA GLY A 75 27.30 -23.42 26.76
C GLY A 75 28.08 -22.13 26.96
N LEU A 76 27.72 -21.07 26.19
CA LEU A 76 28.34 -19.76 26.33
C LEU A 76 28.20 -19.18 27.75
N ARG A 77 27.01 -19.27 28.34
CA ARG A 77 26.75 -18.83 29.72
C ARG A 77 27.48 -19.69 30.75
N ARG A 78 27.66 -21.01 30.51
CA ARG A 78 28.45 -21.88 31.37
C ARG A 78 29.93 -21.54 31.35
N GLU A 79 30.51 -21.42 30.16
CA GLU A 79 31.92 -21.08 29.98
C GLU A 79 32.24 -19.68 30.54
N TRP A 80 31.31 -18.72 30.38
CA TRP A 80 31.44 -17.41 31.00
C TRP A 80 31.50 -17.46 32.54
N ARG A 81 30.59 -18.23 33.13
CA ARG A 81 30.61 -18.43 34.59
C ARG A 81 31.88 -19.14 35.04
N ALA A 82 32.39 -20.12 34.31
CA ALA A 82 33.66 -20.80 34.60
C ALA A 82 34.85 -19.82 34.50
N LEU A 83 34.90 -18.99 33.48
CA LEU A 83 35.95 -17.96 33.35
C LEU A 83 35.95 -17.03 34.56
N ARG A 84 34.78 -16.48 34.95
CA ARG A 84 34.68 -15.56 36.10
C ARG A 84 35.02 -16.16 37.47
N ARG A 85 35.02 -17.47 37.60
CA ARG A 85 35.45 -18.13 38.85
C ARG A 85 36.97 -18.11 39.08
N HIS A 86 37.73 -18.04 37.96
CA HIS A 86 39.17 -18.20 37.99
C HIS A 86 39.93 -16.97 37.52
N HIS A 87 39.29 -16.10 36.76
CA HIS A 87 39.92 -14.93 36.13
C HIS A 87 38.97 -13.72 36.11
N GLU A 88 39.54 -12.57 36.19
CA GLU A 88 38.83 -11.31 35.83
C GLU A 88 38.74 -11.19 34.29
N PRO A 89 37.52 -11.04 33.73
CA PRO A 89 37.35 -10.93 32.29
C PRO A 89 38.04 -9.66 31.75
N ASN A 90 38.82 -9.82 30.70
CA ASN A 90 39.40 -8.68 29.96
C ASN A 90 38.49 -8.26 28.80
N ASP A 91 38.81 -7.12 28.15
CA ASP A 91 38.06 -6.60 27.00
C ASP A 91 37.79 -7.63 25.91
N ARG A 92 38.79 -8.52 25.66
CA ARG A 92 38.64 -9.59 24.67
C ARG A 92 37.60 -10.62 25.09
N SER A 93 37.55 -10.94 26.37
CA SER A 93 36.56 -11.88 26.95
C SER A 93 35.15 -11.32 26.83
N TRP A 94 34.96 -10.04 27.18
CA TRP A 94 33.70 -9.33 27.01
C TRP A 94 33.27 -9.26 25.55
N GLY A 95 34.20 -8.93 24.64
CA GLY A 95 33.90 -8.88 23.19
C GLY A 95 33.45 -10.24 22.63
N ILE A 96 34.08 -11.37 23.06
CA ILE A 96 33.68 -12.71 22.64
C ILE A 96 32.30 -13.09 23.17
N LEU A 97 31.98 -12.73 24.42
CA LEU A 97 30.66 -12.95 25.01
C LEU A 97 29.59 -12.19 24.24
N LEU A 98 29.80 -10.88 24.01
CA LEU A 98 28.88 -10.03 23.25
C LEU A 98 28.67 -10.54 21.81
N ASP A 99 29.74 -10.91 21.08
CA ASP A 99 29.62 -11.48 19.74
C ASP A 99 28.86 -12.82 19.76
N GLY A 100 29.08 -13.63 20.79
CA GLY A 100 28.35 -14.89 20.96
C GLY A 100 26.85 -14.68 21.19
N LEU A 101 26.49 -13.78 22.08
CA LEU A 101 25.08 -13.41 22.35
C LEU A 101 24.43 -12.80 21.12
N ALA A 102 25.13 -11.94 20.39
CA ALA A 102 24.67 -11.33 19.14
C ALA A 102 24.43 -12.37 18.03
N ARG A 103 25.24 -13.43 17.95
CA ARG A 103 25.06 -14.56 17.00
C ARG A 103 23.87 -15.45 17.38
N VAL A 104 23.57 -15.56 18.65
CA VAL A 104 22.37 -16.27 19.15
C VAL A 104 21.10 -15.45 18.86
N GLY A 105 21.21 -14.13 18.72
CA GLY A 105 20.09 -13.21 18.50
C GLY A 105 19.48 -12.67 19.81
N ASP A 106 20.19 -12.80 20.94
CA ASP A 106 19.74 -12.32 22.26
C ASP A 106 20.22 -10.87 22.49
N ALA A 107 19.49 -9.92 21.89
CA ALA A 107 19.84 -8.50 21.94
C ALA A 107 19.71 -7.91 23.36
N ASP A 108 18.75 -8.40 24.15
CA ASP A 108 18.57 -7.95 25.52
C ASP A 108 19.72 -8.39 26.42
N ALA A 109 20.18 -9.65 26.26
CA ALA A 109 21.39 -10.11 26.95
C ALA A 109 22.63 -9.33 26.50
N CYS A 110 22.73 -8.93 25.23
CA CYS A 110 23.81 -8.06 24.76
C CYS A 110 23.80 -6.70 25.49
N LEU A 111 22.64 -6.06 25.59
CA LEU A 111 22.49 -4.78 26.31
C LEU A 111 22.83 -4.91 27.79
N ALA A 112 22.30 -5.93 28.46
CA ALA A 112 22.58 -6.20 29.87
C ALA A 112 24.07 -6.47 30.10
N THR A 113 24.69 -7.22 29.18
CA THR A 113 26.13 -7.52 29.24
C THR A 113 26.96 -6.26 29.03
N LEU A 114 26.63 -5.39 28.07
CA LEU A 114 27.33 -4.14 27.80
C LEU A 114 27.33 -3.22 29.04
N ARG A 115 26.17 -3.10 29.72
CA ARG A 115 26.04 -2.34 30.98
C ARG A 115 26.91 -2.91 32.12
N ALA A 116 27.21 -4.21 32.08
CA ALA A 116 28.06 -4.87 33.07
C ALA A 116 29.57 -4.79 32.77
N VAL A 117 29.94 -4.29 31.58
CA VAL A 117 31.35 -4.10 31.20
C VAL A 117 31.96 -2.97 32.03
N PRO A 118 33.07 -3.17 32.76
CA PRO A 118 33.74 -2.12 33.50
C PRO A 118 34.12 -0.97 32.59
N GLY A 119 33.88 0.28 33.04
CA GLY A 119 34.16 1.48 32.22
C GLY A 119 33.21 1.72 31.05
N GLY A 120 32.07 1.01 30.99
CA GLY A 120 31.06 1.21 29.96
C GLY A 120 31.36 0.59 28.59
N GLY A 121 32.49 -0.12 28.49
CA GLY A 121 32.90 -0.80 27.25
C GLY A 121 33.61 0.12 26.24
N ASN A 122 34.24 -0.51 25.26
CA ASN A 122 34.95 0.17 24.16
C ASN A 122 34.15 0.18 22.86
N VAL A 123 34.69 0.87 21.82
CA VAL A 123 34.04 0.98 20.50
C VAL A 123 33.65 -0.39 19.90
N VAL A 124 34.43 -1.46 20.16
CA VAL A 124 34.13 -2.79 19.63
C VAL A 124 32.90 -3.38 20.33
N HIS A 125 32.81 -3.22 21.63
CA HIS A 125 31.66 -3.69 22.42
C HIS A 125 30.37 -2.99 21.97
N HIS A 126 30.37 -1.66 21.90
CA HIS A 126 29.23 -0.88 21.41
C HIS A 126 28.85 -1.27 19.99
N THR A 127 29.82 -1.40 19.08
CA THR A 127 29.56 -1.79 17.68
C THR A 127 28.86 -3.15 17.58
N ILE A 128 29.26 -4.14 18.39
CA ILE A 128 28.63 -5.46 18.42
C ILE A 128 27.19 -5.37 18.89
N VAL A 129 26.91 -4.59 19.94
CA VAL A 129 25.56 -4.47 20.49
C VAL A 129 24.65 -3.66 19.56
N VAL A 130 25.12 -2.57 18.95
CA VAL A 130 24.40 -1.81 17.93
C VAL A 130 23.99 -2.72 16.77
N ASP A 131 24.92 -3.54 16.29
CA ASP A 131 24.65 -4.50 15.20
C ASP A 131 23.67 -5.61 15.62
N ALA A 132 23.72 -6.05 16.88
CA ALA A 132 22.78 -7.03 17.43
C ALA A 132 21.36 -6.46 17.53
N LEU A 133 21.20 -5.23 18.03
CA LEU A 133 19.93 -4.52 18.11
C LEU A 133 19.33 -4.28 16.72
N ALA A 134 20.13 -3.80 15.77
CA ALA A 134 19.67 -3.61 14.39
C ALA A 134 19.16 -4.92 13.76
N ARG A 135 19.87 -6.05 13.97
CA ARG A 135 19.42 -7.37 13.48
C ARG A 135 18.17 -7.89 14.20
N ALA A 136 17.94 -7.49 15.45
CA ALA A 136 16.75 -7.84 16.21
C ALA A 136 15.52 -6.98 15.87
N GLY A 137 15.62 -6.05 14.90
CA GLY A 137 14.53 -5.16 14.53
C GLY A 137 14.35 -3.95 15.47
N ARG A 138 15.39 -3.57 16.21
CA ARG A 138 15.37 -2.47 17.19
C ARG A 138 16.27 -1.32 16.73
N GLY A 139 15.93 -0.76 15.56
CA GLY A 139 16.75 0.26 14.90
C GLY A 139 16.96 1.52 15.75
N ASP A 140 15.90 2.03 16.38
CA ASP A 140 15.95 3.24 17.19
C ASP A 140 16.77 3.05 18.49
N ASP A 141 16.64 1.92 19.14
CA ASP A 141 17.44 1.59 20.32
C ASP A 141 18.93 1.51 19.95
N ALA A 142 19.22 0.93 18.77
CA ALA A 142 20.58 0.86 18.25
C ALA A 142 21.16 2.25 17.97
N LEU A 143 20.37 3.16 17.39
CA LEU A 143 20.79 4.55 17.12
C LEU A 143 20.95 5.35 18.42
N SER A 144 20.06 5.17 19.37
CA SER A 144 20.14 5.81 20.69
C SER A 144 21.38 5.37 21.44
N LEU A 145 21.69 4.06 21.44
CA LEU A 145 22.92 3.53 22.01
C LEU A 145 24.16 4.08 21.32
N TYR A 146 24.14 4.17 19.98
CA TYR A 146 25.25 4.71 19.21
C TYR A 146 25.51 6.19 19.52
N ALA A 147 24.45 6.99 19.62
CA ALA A 147 24.54 8.41 19.93
C ALA A 147 25.02 8.68 21.36
N ALA A 148 24.62 7.83 22.33
CA ALA A 148 25.03 7.94 23.72
C ALA A 148 26.49 7.52 23.96
N ALA A 149 27.10 6.79 23.03
CA ALA A 149 28.43 6.23 23.18
C ALA A 149 29.51 7.24 22.78
N ALA A 150 30.26 7.76 23.75
CA ALA A 150 31.35 8.73 23.52
C ALA A 150 32.63 8.02 23.08
N PHE A 151 32.69 7.48 21.85
CA PHE A 151 33.87 6.86 21.28
C PHE A 151 34.30 7.49 19.95
N LYS A 152 35.58 7.36 19.60
CA LYS A 152 36.06 7.76 18.28
C LYS A 152 35.54 6.76 17.24
N GLU A 153 34.79 7.26 16.28
CA GLU A 153 34.26 6.44 15.21
C GLU A 153 35.34 5.78 14.33
N ASN A 154 35.07 4.59 13.88
CA ASN A 154 35.89 3.87 12.89
C ASN A 154 34.98 3.28 11.79
N ALA A 155 35.54 2.76 10.72
CA ALA A 155 34.79 2.20 9.60
C ALA A 155 33.77 1.12 10.05
N ARG A 156 34.14 0.27 11.03
CA ARG A 156 33.29 -0.79 11.52
C ARG A 156 32.07 -0.26 12.31
N SER A 157 32.29 0.78 13.14
CA SER A 157 31.20 1.43 13.88
C SER A 157 30.26 2.18 12.95
N ARG A 158 30.77 2.86 11.91
CA ARG A 158 29.95 3.51 10.89
C ARG A 158 29.09 2.51 10.12
N HIS A 159 29.63 1.34 9.74
CA HIS A 159 28.81 0.28 9.13
C HIS A 159 27.72 -0.26 10.07
N ALA A 160 27.97 -0.36 11.38
CA ALA A 160 26.93 -0.73 12.33
C ALA A 160 25.85 0.35 12.42
N ARG A 161 26.23 1.64 12.41
CA ARG A 161 25.32 2.78 12.35
C ARG A 161 24.45 2.74 11.08
N LEU A 162 25.03 2.46 9.92
CA LEU A 162 24.29 2.32 8.65
C LEU A 162 23.25 1.18 8.73
N ARG A 163 23.59 0.05 9.33
CA ARG A 163 22.60 -1.04 9.53
C ARG A 163 21.49 -0.65 10.49
N ALA A 164 21.81 0.09 11.57
CA ALA A 164 20.83 0.61 12.49
C ALA A 164 19.88 1.61 11.80
N LEU A 165 20.41 2.53 10.98
CA LEU A 165 19.64 3.46 10.14
C LEU A 165 18.72 2.70 9.16
N THR A 166 19.23 1.64 8.53
CA THR A 166 18.42 0.82 7.60
C THR A 166 17.23 0.18 8.31
N GLN A 167 17.44 -0.34 9.53
CA GLN A 167 16.35 -0.93 10.30
C GLN A 167 15.36 0.14 10.79
N ALA A 168 15.85 1.27 11.32
CA ALA A 168 15.01 2.38 11.76
C ALA A 168 14.18 2.98 10.62
N ALA A 169 14.76 3.12 9.43
CA ALA A 169 14.05 3.55 8.23
C ALA A 169 12.92 2.58 7.84
N ARG A 170 13.17 1.27 7.94
CA ARG A 170 12.17 0.25 7.70
C ARG A 170 11.02 0.33 8.71
N ASP A 171 11.34 0.48 9.99
CA ASP A 171 10.34 0.56 11.07
C ASP A 171 9.49 1.83 10.93
N ALA A 172 10.11 2.98 10.63
CA ALA A 172 9.42 4.24 10.35
C ALA A 172 8.48 4.11 9.12
N THR A 173 8.94 3.45 8.04
CA THR A 173 8.12 3.20 6.85
C THR A 173 6.91 2.29 7.15
N LEU A 174 7.10 1.26 7.97
CA LEU A 174 6.02 0.37 8.40
C LEU A 174 5.00 1.09 9.29
N ALA A 175 5.46 2.03 10.12
CA ALA A 175 4.61 2.90 10.94
C ALA A 175 3.91 4.01 10.13
N GLY A 176 4.27 4.21 8.86
CA GLY A 176 3.73 5.29 8.01
C GLY A 176 4.40 6.65 8.21
N ASP A 177 5.45 6.73 9.02
CA ASP A 177 6.21 7.96 9.29
C ASP A 177 7.25 8.22 8.19
N VAL A 178 6.78 8.82 7.10
CA VAL A 178 7.58 9.07 5.89
C VAL A 178 8.72 10.05 6.14
N GLU A 179 8.49 11.10 6.94
CA GLU A 179 9.51 12.12 7.19
C GLU A 179 10.66 11.58 8.05
N ARG A 180 10.35 10.77 9.04
CA ARG A 180 11.36 10.08 9.85
C ARG A 180 12.17 9.09 9.01
N ALA A 181 11.50 8.31 8.16
CA ALA A 181 12.17 7.40 7.25
C ALA A 181 13.15 8.14 6.32
N ARG A 182 12.73 9.28 5.72
CA ARG A 182 13.60 10.14 4.92
C ARG A 182 14.74 10.77 5.72
N GLY A 183 14.51 11.11 6.98
CA GLY A 183 15.56 11.59 7.89
C GLY A 183 16.68 10.55 8.04
N HIS A 184 16.31 9.28 8.20
CA HIS A 184 17.28 8.19 8.28
C HIS A 184 18.03 7.98 6.95
N SER A 185 17.37 8.12 5.79
CA SER A 185 18.03 8.00 4.47
C SER A 185 19.06 9.10 4.24
N ARG A 186 18.77 10.37 4.58
CA ARG A 186 19.72 11.49 4.50
C ARG A 186 20.93 11.27 5.42
N THR A 187 20.70 10.79 6.63
CA THR A 187 21.78 10.46 7.56
C THR A 187 22.65 9.32 7.01
N ALA A 188 22.04 8.30 6.40
CA ALA A 188 22.77 7.20 5.80
C ALA A 188 23.60 7.63 4.59
N GLU A 189 23.11 8.57 3.78
CA GLU A 189 23.87 9.22 2.68
C GLU A 189 25.16 9.88 3.21
N ALA A 190 25.03 10.68 4.26
CA ALA A 190 26.20 11.34 4.88
C ALA A 190 27.20 10.34 5.46
N VAL A 191 26.73 9.34 6.22
CA VAL A 191 27.60 8.32 6.83
C VAL A 191 28.30 7.46 5.77
N ALA A 192 27.65 7.18 4.63
CA ALA A 192 28.26 6.43 3.53
C ALA A 192 29.42 7.21 2.90
N ALA A 193 29.25 8.51 2.70
CA ALA A 193 30.32 9.38 2.21
C ALA A 193 31.52 9.42 3.18
N GLU A 194 31.27 9.43 4.50
CA GLU A 194 32.32 9.35 5.52
C GLU A 194 32.99 7.97 5.57
N CYS A 195 32.28 6.87 5.26
CA CYS A 195 32.88 5.54 5.16
C CYS A 195 33.88 5.46 4.00
N GLY A 196 33.51 6.03 2.85
CA GLY A 196 34.31 6.05 1.65
C GLY A 196 34.63 4.67 1.08
N ASP A 197 33.81 3.66 1.38
CA ASP A 197 34.00 2.28 0.89
C ASP A 197 32.71 1.72 0.25
N ALA A 198 32.85 0.75 -0.63
CA ALA A 198 31.75 0.15 -1.38
C ALA A 198 30.65 -0.43 -0.48
N ARG A 199 31.03 -0.99 0.67
CA ARG A 199 30.08 -1.57 1.62
C ARG A 199 29.20 -0.51 2.30
N GLY A 200 29.79 0.66 2.62
CA GLY A 200 29.06 1.82 3.14
C GLY A 200 27.99 2.27 2.17
N PHE A 201 28.37 2.48 0.91
CA PHE A 201 27.43 2.87 -0.14
C PHE A 201 26.32 1.82 -0.38
N GLN A 202 26.66 0.53 -0.44
CA GLN A 202 25.67 -0.56 -0.58
C GLN A 202 24.65 -0.57 0.56
N THR A 203 25.13 -0.37 1.81
CA THR A 203 24.24 -0.33 2.97
C THR A 203 23.36 0.92 2.98
N ALA A 204 23.87 2.07 2.52
CA ALA A 204 23.10 3.29 2.37
C ALA A 204 22.03 3.15 1.26
N VAL A 205 22.34 2.54 0.13
CA VAL A 205 21.36 2.18 -0.92
C VAL A 205 20.23 1.32 -0.33
N ALA A 206 20.57 0.34 0.51
CA ALA A 206 19.56 -0.47 1.20
C ALA A 206 18.70 0.37 2.17
N CYS A 207 19.29 1.31 2.90
CA CYS A 207 18.56 2.24 3.77
C CYS A 207 17.58 3.12 3.00
N CYS A 208 18.03 3.75 1.91
CA CYS A 208 17.17 4.59 1.06
C CYS A 208 16.02 3.78 0.44
N ARG A 209 16.27 2.52 0.07
CA ARG A 209 15.23 1.61 -0.44
C ARG A 209 14.17 1.29 0.63
N GLU A 210 14.58 0.97 1.86
CA GLU A 210 13.65 0.73 2.97
C GLU A 210 12.86 1.99 3.33
N ALA A 211 13.50 3.17 3.27
CA ALA A 211 12.86 4.47 3.46
C ALA A 211 11.95 4.89 2.30
N ARG A 212 11.97 4.18 1.17
CA ARG A 212 11.31 4.57 -0.10
C ARG A 212 11.72 5.95 -0.60
N ASP A 213 12.92 6.37 -0.29
CA ASP A 213 13.53 7.64 -0.73
C ASP A 213 14.36 7.39 -1.99
N TRP A 214 13.67 7.39 -3.14
CA TRP A 214 14.26 7.01 -4.43
C TRP A 214 15.24 8.05 -4.96
N GLU A 215 15.06 9.32 -4.62
CA GLU A 215 15.99 10.39 -5.02
C GLU A 215 17.30 10.30 -4.24
N ALA A 216 17.23 10.07 -2.93
CA ALA A 216 18.43 9.83 -2.11
C ALA A 216 19.17 8.56 -2.58
N LEU A 217 18.42 7.50 -2.93
CA LEU A 217 19.03 6.27 -3.46
C LEU A 217 19.86 6.55 -4.71
N LEU A 218 19.34 7.30 -5.66
CA LEU A 218 20.06 7.66 -6.89
C LEU A 218 21.30 8.52 -6.60
N ARG A 219 21.21 9.49 -5.66
CA ARG A 219 22.38 10.28 -5.27
C ARG A 219 23.48 9.42 -4.65
N VAL A 220 23.12 8.51 -3.73
CA VAL A 220 24.07 7.57 -3.10
C VAL A 220 24.72 6.66 -4.15
N TYR A 221 23.94 6.18 -5.10
CA TYR A 221 24.43 5.36 -6.22
C TYR A 221 25.41 6.15 -7.10
N ASP A 222 25.06 7.38 -7.46
CA ASP A 222 25.90 8.24 -8.29
C ASP A 222 27.22 8.61 -7.60
N ALA A 223 27.17 8.90 -6.29
CA ALA A 223 28.37 9.14 -5.49
C ALA A 223 29.30 7.89 -5.45
N HIS A 224 28.73 6.70 -5.33
CA HIS A 224 29.51 5.45 -5.43
C HIS A 224 30.15 5.29 -6.81
N ALA A 225 29.33 5.44 -7.88
CA ALA A 225 29.80 5.27 -9.25
C ALA A 225 30.86 6.31 -9.67
N ALA A 226 30.82 7.52 -9.10
CA ALA A 226 31.81 8.58 -9.34
C ALA A 226 33.13 8.37 -8.56
N SER A 227 33.17 7.46 -7.59
CA SER A 227 34.34 7.24 -6.73
C SER A 227 35.39 6.40 -7.47
N ALA A 228 36.37 7.04 -8.06
CA ALA A 228 37.40 6.40 -8.91
C ALA A 228 38.29 5.35 -8.18
N HIS A 229 38.30 5.37 -6.85
CA HIS A 229 39.08 4.45 -6.00
C HIS A 229 38.30 3.24 -5.54
N LEU A 230 37.00 3.14 -5.88
CA LEU A 230 36.17 2.02 -5.51
C LEU A 230 35.86 1.13 -6.70
N ASP A 231 35.56 -0.14 -6.39
CA ASP A 231 34.98 -1.03 -7.38
C ASP A 231 33.63 -0.49 -7.87
N ALA A 232 33.30 -0.76 -9.12
CA ALA A 232 32.01 -0.39 -9.68
C ALA A 232 30.87 -0.95 -8.81
N PRO A 233 29.71 -0.21 -8.72
CA PRO A 233 28.55 -0.68 -7.97
C PRO A 233 28.16 -2.10 -8.37
N ASP A 234 27.81 -2.93 -7.37
CA ASP A 234 27.41 -4.32 -7.60
C ASP A 234 26.03 -4.44 -8.27
N GLY A 235 25.68 -5.63 -8.72
CA GLY A 235 24.40 -5.90 -9.38
C GLY A 235 23.18 -5.57 -8.54
N LEU A 236 23.28 -5.68 -7.21
CA LEU A 236 22.17 -5.31 -6.30
C LEU A 236 21.96 -3.80 -6.24
N ALA A 237 23.05 -3.03 -6.14
CA ALA A 237 22.98 -1.56 -6.14
C ALA A 237 22.48 -1.04 -7.50
N ARG A 238 22.98 -1.59 -8.61
CA ARG A 238 22.54 -1.25 -9.97
C ARG A 238 21.05 -1.54 -10.18
N THR A 239 20.59 -2.70 -9.74
CA THR A 239 19.17 -3.08 -9.81
C THR A 239 18.29 -2.18 -8.94
N ALA A 240 18.75 -1.84 -7.74
CA ALA A 240 18.03 -0.89 -6.86
C ALA A 240 17.93 0.51 -7.48
N ALA A 241 19.00 0.98 -8.16
CA ALA A 241 18.98 2.25 -8.90
C ALA A 241 17.98 2.21 -10.08
N LEU A 242 17.91 1.12 -10.84
CA LEU A 242 16.91 0.93 -11.90
C LEU A 242 15.48 0.94 -11.34
N GLN A 243 15.24 0.30 -10.18
CA GLN A 243 13.95 0.35 -9.51
C GLN A 243 13.58 1.77 -9.04
N ALA A 244 14.56 2.52 -8.53
CA ALA A 244 14.35 3.90 -8.12
C ALA A 244 13.95 4.78 -9.31
N CYS A 245 14.50 4.55 -10.49
CA CYS A 245 14.15 5.25 -11.72
C CYS A 245 12.65 5.12 -12.07
N ARG A 246 11.98 4.02 -11.72
CA ARG A 246 10.52 3.86 -11.94
C ARG A 246 9.72 4.93 -11.20
N LEU A 247 10.16 5.36 -10.04
CA LEU A 247 9.43 6.24 -9.11
C LEU A 247 9.96 7.68 -9.08
N ALA A 248 11.22 7.90 -9.53
CA ALA A 248 11.84 9.21 -9.59
C ALA A 248 11.36 10.03 -10.80
N ARG A 249 11.39 11.38 -10.72
CA ARG A 249 10.82 12.29 -11.74
C ARG A 249 11.39 12.14 -13.15
N HIS A 250 12.65 11.78 -13.32
CA HIS A 250 13.35 11.65 -14.60
C HIS A 250 13.74 10.21 -14.96
N GLY A 251 12.93 9.25 -14.51
CA GLY A 251 13.36 7.87 -14.41
C GLY A 251 13.65 7.13 -15.70
N ALA A 252 12.90 7.31 -16.79
CA ALA A 252 13.11 6.55 -18.03
C ALA A 252 14.48 6.86 -18.66
N ARG A 253 14.83 8.14 -18.80
CA ARG A 253 16.13 8.56 -19.35
C ARG A 253 17.27 8.05 -18.47
N ARG A 254 17.14 8.23 -17.13
CA ARG A 254 18.16 7.77 -16.19
C ARG A 254 18.31 6.25 -16.17
N ALA A 255 17.20 5.51 -16.26
CA ALA A 255 17.22 4.07 -16.38
C ALA A 255 17.99 3.61 -17.64
N HIS A 256 17.79 4.30 -18.77
CA HIS A 256 18.49 4.04 -20.02
C HIS A 256 20.01 4.26 -19.88
N GLU A 257 20.42 5.39 -19.29
CA GLU A 257 21.82 5.70 -19.02
C GLU A 257 22.50 4.64 -18.13
N LEU A 258 21.83 4.29 -17.01
CA LEU A 258 22.33 3.27 -16.06
C LEU A 258 22.43 1.88 -16.70
N TRP A 259 21.41 1.50 -17.49
CA TRP A 259 21.39 0.22 -18.20
C TRP A 259 22.54 0.07 -19.18
N HIS A 260 22.75 1.07 -20.02
CA HIS A 260 23.82 1.05 -21.00
C HIS A 260 25.21 1.14 -20.37
N ALA A 261 25.35 1.89 -19.28
CA ALA A 261 26.60 1.90 -18.50
C ALA A 261 26.89 0.50 -17.93
N TRP A 262 25.89 -0.14 -17.31
CA TRP A 262 26.06 -1.49 -16.77
C TRP A 262 26.44 -2.50 -17.84
N ARG A 263 25.77 -2.45 -19.00
CA ARG A 263 26.07 -3.33 -20.14
C ARG A 263 27.50 -3.16 -20.64
N ARG A 264 27.95 -1.92 -20.83
CA ARG A 264 29.35 -1.64 -21.22
C ARG A 264 30.35 -2.19 -20.22
N ASP A 265 30.11 -2.02 -18.93
CA ASP A 265 30.97 -2.53 -17.87
C ASP A 265 31.01 -4.07 -17.86
N ALA A 266 29.89 -4.74 -18.09
CA ALA A 266 29.79 -6.19 -18.14
C ALA A 266 30.49 -6.78 -19.42
N ASP A 267 30.25 -6.14 -20.57
CA ASP A 267 30.83 -6.56 -21.84
C ASP A 267 32.35 -6.23 -21.91
N GLY A 268 32.81 -5.15 -21.27
CA GLY A 268 34.19 -4.76 -21.11
C GLY A 268 34.96 -5.53 -20.02
N GLY A 269 34.32 -6.44 -19.31
CA GLY A 269 34.93 -7.23 -18.23
C GLY A 269 35.23 -6.44 -16.96
N ILE A 270 34.75 -5.19 -16.83
CA ILE A 270 34.93 -4.32 -15.67
C ILE A 270 34.17 -4.88 -14.47
N THR A 271 33.00 -5.46 -14.71
CA THR A 271 32.18 -6.14 -13.68
C THR A 271 31.90 -7.58 -14.08
N ARG A 272 31.92 -8.49 -13.09
CA ARG A 272 31.47 -9.89 -13.28
C ARG A 272 29.94 -10.02 -13.19
N ASP A 273 29.27 -9.00 -12.67
CA ASP A 273 27.82 -9.00 -12.44
C ASP A 273 27.07 -8.65 -13.72
N ARG A 274 26.62 -9.66 -14.44
CA ARG A 274 25.71 -9.48 -15.57
C ARG A 274 24.30 -9.20 -15.08
N PRO A 275 23.51 -8.36 -15.82
CA PRO A 275 22.09 -8.16 -15.49
C PRO A 275 21.35 -9.50 -15.41
N ASP A 276 20.65 -9.74 -14.31
CA ASP A 276 19.76 -10.88 -14.11
C ASP A 276 18.30 -10.56 -14.53
N ALA A 277 17.40 -11.53 -14.46
CA ALA A 277 15.99 -11.34 -14.81
C ALA A 277 15.32 -10.21 -14.01
N PHE A 278 15.77 -9.99 -12.78
CA PHE A 278 15.24 -8.93 -11.93
C PHE A 278 15.71 -7.54 -12.38
N ALA A 279 16.95 -7.43 -12.83
CA ALA A 279 17.49 -6.20 -13.42
C ALA A 279 16.81 -5.84 -14.74
N TYR A 280 16.62 -6.82 -15.64
CA TYR A 280 15.84 -6.63 -16.88
C TYR A 280 14.41 -6.18 -16.59
N SER A 281 13.74 -6.80 -15.59
CA SER A 281 12.40 -6.41 -15.16
C SER A 281 12.37 -4.98 -14.61
N ALA A 282 13.35 -4.61 -13.78
CA ALA A 282 13.44 -3.26 -13.20
C ALA A 282 13.64 -2.19 -14.29
N TYR A 283 14.49 -2.49 -15.28
CA TYR A 283 14.69 -1.62 -16.43
C TYR A 283 13.41 -1.44 -17.26
N ALA A 284 12.77 -2.53 -17.67
CA ALA A 284 11.51 -2.47 -18.43
C ALA A 284 10.40 -1.72 -17.66
N ALA A 285 10.29 -1.97 -16.36
CA ALA A 285 9.31 -1.33 -15.50
C ALA A 285 9.51 0.18 -15.33
N ALA A 286 10.74 0.70 -15.52
CA ALA A 286 11.03 2.13 -15.41
C ALA A 286 10.37 2.96 -16.51
N PHE A 287 10.01 2.35 -17.64
CA PHE A 287 9.35 3.02 -18.77
C PHE A 287 7.82 3.06 -18.63
N ALA A 288 7.20 2.09 -17.98
CA ALA A 288 5.75 1.95 -17.88
C ALA A 288 5.00 3.22 -17.41
N PRO A 289 5.49 4.01 -16.40
CA PRO A 289 4.78 5.21 -15.94
C PRO A 289 4.84 6.43 -16.90
N ARG A 290 5.68 6.41 -17.96
CA ARG A 290 6.10 7.61 -18.67
C ARG A 290 6.12 7.48 -20.20
N GLY A 291 5.08 6.92 -20.73
CA GLY A 291 4.93 6.77 -22.18
C GLY A 291 5.38 5.41 -22.71
N GLY A 292 5.72 4.50 -21.82
CA GLY A 292 5.95 3.10 -22.19
C GLY A 292 7.28 2.80 -22.87
N LEU A 293 7.47 1.52 -23.18
CA LEU A 293 8.59 0.96 -23.91
C LEU A 293 8.18 0.78 -25.39
N ASP A 294 9.05 1.15 -26.30
CA ASP A 294 8.85 0.88 -27.74
C ASP A 294 8.81 -0.63 -28.00
N LEU A 295 7.95 -1.06 -28.94
CA LEU A 295 7.82 -2.48 -29.27
C LEU A 295 9.15 -3.09 -29.74
N ASP A 296 9.91 -2.34 -30.55
CA ASP A 296 11.22 -2.81 -31.04
C ASP A 296 12.24 -2.90 -29.91
N ASP A 297 12.23 -1.98 -28.95
CA ASP A 297 13.07 -2.04 -27.77
C ASP A 297 12.67 -3.20 -26.86
N ALA A 298 11.36 -3.44 -26.67
CA ALA A 298 10.87 -4.60 -25.93
C ALA A 298 11.32 -5.92 -26.57
N ARG A 299 11.24 -6.02 -27.88
CA ARG A 299 11.72 -7.18 -28.66
C ARG A 299 13.23 -7.34 -28.60
N ARG A 300 14.00 -6.23 -28.61
CA ARG A 300 15.46 -6.26 -28.41
C ARG A 300 15.81 -6.79 -27.03
N LEU A 301 15.14 -6.28 -25.98
CA LEU A 301 15.34 -6.74 -24.61
C LEU A 301 14.97 -8.20 -24.41
N LEU A 302 13.88 -8.66 -25.03
CA LEU A 302 13.47 -10.06 -25.00
C LEU A 302 14.57 -10.97 -25.61
N ARG A 303 15.02 -10.64 -26.83
CA ARG A 303 16.10 -11.37 -27.52
C ARG A 303 17.43 -11.34 -26.76
N ASP A 304 17.70 -10.24 -26.10
CA ASP A 304 18.93 -10.04 -25.33
C ASP A 304 18.91 -10.88 -24.04
N ALA A 305 17.79 -10.88 -23.31
CA ALA A 305 17.62 -11.71 -22.14
C ALA A 305 17.67 -13.22 -22.45
N GLU A 306 17.21 -13.64 -23.63
CA GLU A 306 17.35 -15.02 -24.10
C GLU A 306 18.83 -15.36 -24.40
N ARG A 307 19.55 -14.50 -25.15
CA ARG A 307 20.98 -14.72 -25.46
C ARG A 307 21.85 -14.87 -24.22
N HIS A 308 21.50 -14.14 -23.14
CA HIS A 308 22.22 -14.22 -21.87
C HIS A 308 21.73 -15.36 -20.98
N GLY A 309 20.79 -16.19 -21.44
CA GLY A 309 20.23 -17.32 -20.68
C GLY A 309 19.39 -16.90 -19.47
N VAL A 310 18.95 -15.63 -19.45
CA VAL A 310 18.07 -15.07 -18.41
C VAL A 310 16.63 -15.58 -18.59
N LEU A 311 16.19 -15.70 -19.85
CA LEU A 311 14.93 -16.31 -20.22
C LEU A 311 15.17 -17.73 -20.77
N ARG A 312 14.40 -18.69 -20.28
CA ARG A 312 14.44 -20.09 -20.71
C ARG A 312 13.03 -20.58 -21.01
N PRO A 313 12.85 -21.38 -22.06
CA PRO A 313 11.56 -22.02 -22.36
C PRO A 313 11.05 -22.83 -21.17
N ARG A 314 9.72 -22.92 -21.03
CA ARG A 314 9.04 -23.65 -19.97
C ARG A 314 9.47 -25.12 -20.00
N GLY A 315 9.88 -25.68 -18.88
CA GLY A 315 10.29 -27.09 -18.77
C GLY A 315 11.78 -27.37 -18.95
N PHE A 316 12.61 -26.39 -19.28
CA PHE A 316 14.04 -26.60 -19.47
C PHE A 316 14.82 -26.43 -18.15
N ASN A 317 14.80 -27.47 -17.31
CA ASN A 317 15.71 -27.57 -16.15
C ASN A 317 16.49 -28.89 -16.26
N GLY A 318 17.76 -28.81 -16.70
CA GLY A 318 18.67 -29.95 -16.82
C GLY A 318 18.97 -30.68 -15.50
N THR A 319 18.39 -30.25 -14.37
CA THR A 319 18.63 -30.83 -13.04
C THR A 319 17.36 -31.31 -12.33
N GLY A 320 16.18 -31.22 -12.94
CA GLY A 320 14.91 -31.68 -12.35
C GLY A 320 14.42 -30.88 -11.12
N ARG A 321 15.19 -29.89 -10.62
CA ARG A 321 14.79 -28.98 -9.54
C ARG A 321 14.36 -27.64 -10.12
N VAL A 322 13.07 -27.31 -9.97
CA VAL A 322 12.54 -26.00 -10.34
C VAL A 322 13.03 -24.97 -9.32
N ASP A 323 13.91 -24.04 -9.77
CA ASP A 323 14.21 -22.83 -8.98
C ASP A 323 13.02 -21.87 -9.12
N ARG A 324 12.09 -21.98 -8.18
CA ARG A 324 10.89 -21.16 -8.13
C ARG A 324 11.19 -19.64 -8.15
N ARG A 325 12.36 -19.24 -7.65
CA ARG A 325 12.75 -17.82 -7.62
C ARG A 325 13.19 -17.35 -9.00
N ALA A 326 13.94 -18.17 -9.73
CA ALA A 326 14.33 -17.88 -11.10
C ALA A 326 13.10 -17.81 -12.02
N GLU A 327 12.18 -18.76 -11.88
CA GLU A 327 10.91 -18.77 -12.61
C GLU A 327 10.06 -17.53 -12.32
N GLN A 328 9.93 -17.14 -11.04
CA GLN A 328 9.21 -15.93 -10.65
C GLN A 328 9.84 -14.66 -11.23
N ASN A 329 11.16 -14.55 -11.24
CA ASN A 329 11.86 -13.41 -11.82
C ASN A 329 11.70 -13.34 -13.35
N GLN A 330 11.67 -14.48 -14.02
CA GLN A 330 11.38 -14.57 -15.44
C GLN A 330 9.94 -14.13 -15.75
N MET A 331 8.96 -14.58 -14.99
CA MET A 331 7.56 -14.12 -15.12
C MET A 331 7.43 -12.60 -14.90
N ASN A 332 8.12 -12.06 -13.92
CA ASN A 332 8.11 -10.62 -13.65
C ASN A 332 8.72 -9.83 -14.82
N LEU A 333 9.78 -10.33 -15.44
CA LEU A 333 10.38 -9.71 -16.61
C LEU A 333 9.39 -9.65 -17.78
N LEU A 334 8.77 -10.78 -18.13
CA LEU A 334 7.82 -10.85 -19.23
C LEU A 334 6.60 -9.94 -19.00
N ALA A 335 6.09 -9.92 -17.77
CA ALA A 335 5.02 -9.00 -17.38
C ALA A 335 5.44 -7.52 -17.52
N SER A 336 6.66 -7.17 -17.09
CA SER A 336 7.16 -5.78 -17.16
C SER A 336 7.38 -5.32 -18.59
N LEU A 337 7.85 -6.19 -19.47
CA LEU A 337 7.98 -5.90 -20.91
C LEU A 337 6.63 -5.61 -21.53
N LEU A 338 5.62 -6.46 -21.26
CA LEU A 338 4.27 -6.27 -21.76
C LEU A 338 3.59 -5.03 -21.17
N GLU A 339 3.73 -4.77 -19.87
CA GLU A 339 3.21 -3.57 -19.24
C GLU A 339 3.83 -2.29 -19.84
N GLY A 340 5.14 -2.32 -20.09
CA GLY A 340 5.88 -1.21 -20.70
C GLY A 340 5.46 -0.97 -22.15
N CYS A 341 5.36 -2.03 -22.94
CA CYS A 341 4.92 -1.97 -24.34
C CYS A 341 3.47 -1.48 -24.45
N ALA A 342 2.56 -2.03 -23.67
CA ALA A 342 1.17 -1.64 -23.64
C ALA A 342 0.93 -0.21 -23.11
N ALA A 343 1.86 0.36 -22.37
CA ALA A 343 1.75 1.75 -21.92
C ALA A 343 2.00 2.75 -23.05
N ARG A 344 2.74 2.38 -24.10
CA ARG A 344 3.06 3.22 -25.25
C ARG A 344 2.17 2.92 -26.46
N GLY A 345 2.12 1.66 -26.88
CA GLY A 345 1.45 1.24 -28.10
C GLY A 345 0.07 0.60 -27.89
N GLY A 346 -0.45 0.66 -26.65
CA GLY A 346 -1.76 0.12 -26.33
C GLY A 346 -1.84 -1.42 -26.38
N VAL A 347 -3.06 -1.91 -26.61
CA VAL A 347 -3.35 -3.35 -26.69
C VAL A 347 -2.69 -3.98 -27.92
N GLY A 348 -2.58 -3.26 -29.04
CA GLY A 348 -2.02 -3.78 -30.29
C GLY A 348 -0.58 -4.25 -30.13
N ASP A 349 0.29 -3.39 -29.61
CA ASP A 349 1.70 -3.71 -29.39
C ASP A 349 1.88 -4.83 -28.34
N ALA A 350 1.03 -4.85 -27.30
CA ALA A 350 1.03 -5.93 -26.31
C ALA A 350 0.70 -7.28 -26.93
N LEU A 351 -0.25 -7.35 -27.88
CA LEU A 351 -0.60 -8.58 -28.59
C LEU A 351 0.55 -9.10 -29.44
N VAL A 352 1.20 -8.20 -30.21
CA VAL A 352 2.36 -8.59 -31.03
C VAL A 352 3.47 -9.16 -30.15
N LEU A 353 3.70 -8.57 -28.98
CA LEU A 353 4.72 -9.10 -28.05
C LEU A 353 4.29 -10.43 -27.40
N VAL A 354 2.98 -10.64 -27.15
CA VAL A 354 2.45 -11.94 -26.70
C VAL A 354 2.68 -13.00 -27.79
N ASP A 355 2.43 -12.70 -29.05
CA ASP A 355 2.68 -13.59 -30.19
C ASP A 355 4.16 -13.99 -30.28
N ASP A 356 5.07 -13.03 -30.11
CA ASP A 356 6.51 -13.31 -30.07
C ASP A 356 6.90 -14.21 -28.89
N MET A 357 6.31 -14.00 -27.70
CA MET A 357 6.56 -14.83 -26.52
C MET A 357 6.02 -16.25 -26.71
N GLU A 358 4.83 -16.38 -27.30
CA GLU A 358 4.23 -17.67 -27.62
C GLU A 358 5.06 -18.47 -28.63
N ALA A 359 5.52 -17.82 -29.70
CA ALA A 359 6.40 -18.43 -30.71
C ALA A 359 7.71 -18.98 -30.13
N ARG A 360 8.18 -18.38 -29.04
CA ARG A 360 9.40 -18.78 -28.32
C ARG A 360 9.17 -19.75 -27.16
N GLY A 361 7.93 -20.18 -26.91
CA GLY A 361 7.58 -21.04 -25.78
C GLY A 361 7.73 -20.36 -24.41
N LEU A 362 7.67 -19.03 -24.36
CA LEU A 362 7.78 -18.20 -23.16
C LEU A 362 6.40 -17.79 -22.59
N ALA A 363 5.31 -18.36 -23.10
CA ALA A 363 3.96 -18.03 -22.67
C ALA A 363 3.74 -18.45 -21.22
N HIS A 364 3.44 -17.47 -20.38
CA HIS A 364 3.19 -17.62 -18.94
C HIS A 364 1.91 -16.89 -18.51
N ASP A 365 1.32 -17.30 -17.37
CA ASP A 365 0.16 -16.64 -16.78
C ASP A 365 0.40 -15.14 -16.50
N ALA A 366 1.61 -14.76 -16.04
CA ALA A 366 1.97 -13.36 -15.82
C ALA A 366 2.00 -12.53 -17.11
N GLY A 367 2.43 -13.11 -18.23
CA GLY A 367 2.41 -12.44 -19.53
C GLY A 367 0.98 -12.20 -20.01
N TYR A 368 0.15 -13.23 -20.00
CA TYR A 368 -1.27 -13.07 -20.31
C TYR A 368 -1.98 -12.10 -19.36
N ALA A 369 -1.67 -12.14 -18.06
CA ALA A 369 -2.22 -11.22 -17.08
C ALA A 369 -1.87 -9.76 -17.40
N ALA A 370 -0.64 -9.48 -17.86
CA ALA A 370 -0.20 -8.15 -18.24
C ALA A 370 -0.92 -7.66 -19.53
N ALA A 371 -1.07 -8.52 -20.53
CA ALA A 371 -1.81 -8.20 -21.75
C ALA A 371 -3.31 -7.98 -21.47
N ILE A 372 -3.93 -8.85 -20.63
CA ILE A 372 -5.31 -8.66 -20.18
C ILE A 372 -5.45 -7.38 -19.36
N ALA A 373 -4.42 -6.97 -18.61
CA ALA A 373 -4.42 -5.71 -17.87
C ALA A 373 -4.42 -4.50 -18.83
N ALA A 374 -3.76 -4.59 -19.98
CA ALA A 374 -3.84 -3.58 -21.04
C ALA A 374 -5.26 -3.48 -21.59
N CYS A 375 -5.87 -4.59 -21.97
CA CYS A 375 -7.27 -4.64 -22.40
C CYS A 375 -8.22 -4.05 -21.33
N ALA A 376 -7.95 -4.33 -20.05
CA ALA A 376 -8.78 -3.81 -18.95
C ALA A 376 -8.63 -2.29 -18.74
N ARG A 377 -7.57 -1.65 -19.22
CA ARG A 377 -7.42 -0.19 -19.23
C ARG A 377 -8.24 0.45 -20.35
N GLU A 378 -8.26 -0.17 -21.50
CA GLU A 378 -8.96 0.29 -22.70
C GLU A 378 -10.42 -0.19 -22.74
N LEU A 379 -10.84 -1.05 -21.81
CA LEU A 379 -12.14 -1.70 -21.74
C LEU A 379 -12.44 -2.57 -22.98
N ASP A 380 -11.39 -3.18 -23.54
CA ASP A 380 -11.47 -4.10 -24.68
C ASP A 380 -11.80 -5.53 -24.22
N ALA A 381 -13.08 -5.83 -24.25
CA ALA A 381 -13.60 -7.13 -23.82
C ALA A 381 -13.33 -8.25 -24.84
N ASP A 382 -13.28 -7.93 -26.13
CA ASP A 382 -13.12 -8.94 -27.19
C ASP A 382 -11.71 -9.49 -27.21
N THR A 383 -10.71 -8.60 -27.25
CA THR A 383 -9.30 -8.98 -27.19
C THR A 383 -8.96 -9.68 -25.87
N SER A 384 -9.46 -9.15 -24.74
CA SER A 384 -9.31 -9.83 -23.44
C SER A 384 -9.89 -11.24 -23.45
N GLY A 385 -10.99 -11.43 -24.20
CA GLY A 385 -11.61 -12.74 -24.41
C GLY A 385 -10.75 -13.71 -25.19
N GLY A 386 -10.19 -13.24 -26.28
CA GLY A 386 -9.26 -14.02 -27.10
C GLY A 386 -8.02 -14.44 -26.33
N LEU A 387 -7.47 -13.54 -25.51
CA LEU A 387 -6.31 -13.87 -24.66
C LEU A 387 -6.63 -14.94 -23.60
N VAL A 388 -7.81 -14.89 -22.99
CA VAL A 388 -8.24 -15.95 -22.03
C VAL A 388 -8.40 -17.29 -22.74
N GLN A 389 -8.97 -17.30 -23.94
CA GLN A 389 -9.11 -18.51 -24.74
C GLN A 389 -7.75 -19.07 -25.16
N ARG A 390 -6.87 -18.23 -25.71
CA ARG A 390 -5.48 -18.60 -26.09
C ARG A 390 -4.69 -19.19 -24.92
N ALA A 391 -4.83 -18.60 -23.72
CA ALA A 391 -4.20 -19.15 -22.51
C ALA A 391 -4.72 -20.58 -22.23
N GLY A 392 -6.04 -20.82 -22.39
CA GLY A 392 -6.63 -22.14 -22.22
C GLY A 392 -6.13 -23.16 -23.26
N GLU A 393 -6.05 -22.77 -24.53
CA GLU A 393 -5.54 -23.61 -25.64
C GLU A 393 -4.06 -24.02 -25.42
N ARG A 394 -3.31 -23.19 -24.71
CA ARG A 394 -1.91 -23.47 -24.36
C ARG A 394 -1.70 -24.05 -22.96
N GLU A 395 -2.78 -24.47 -22.33
CA GLU A 395 -2.78 -25.05 -20.97
C GLU A 395 -2.13 -24.14 -19.92
N VAL A 396 -2.18 -22.80 -20.13
CA VAL A 396 -1.70 -21.82 -19.16
C VAL A 396 -2.82 -21.50 -18.19
N ALA A 397 -2.67 -21.94 -16.93
CA ALA A 397 -3.64 -21.64 -15.87
C ALA A 397 -3.56 -20.17 -15.46
N LEU A 398 -4.58 -19.40 -15.81
CA LEU A 398 -4.66 -17.99 -15.41
C LEU A 398 -4.97 -17.84 -13.93
N GLY A 399 -4.16 -17.01 -13.24
CA GLY A 399 -4.38 -16.71 -11.83
C GLY A 399 -5.59 -15.80 -11.57
N PRO A 400 -6.05 -15.69 -10.30
CA PRO A 400 -7.22 -14.89 -9.93
C PRO A 400 -7.14 -13.41 -10.34
N ARG A 401 -5.93 -12.85 -10.44
CA ARG A 401 -5.69 -11.47 -10.88
C ARG A 401 -6.03 -11.31 -12.36
N ALA A 402 -5.57 -12.21 -13.21
CA ALA A 402 -5.83 -12.18 -14.65
C ALA A 402 -7.33 -12.28 -14.94
N TRP A 403 -8.02 -13.20 -14.29
CA TRP A 403 -9.47 -13.36 -14.39
C TRP A 403 -10.24 -12.13 -13.94
N ALA A 404 -9.84 -11.51 -12.82
CA ALA A 404 -10.47 -10.28 -12.36
C ALA A 404 -10.31 -9.13 -13.37
N LEU A 405 -9.14 -9.02 -14.01
CA LEU A 405 -8.89 -8.04 -15.06
C LEU A 405 -9.69 -8.34 -16.34
N ALA A 406 -9.85 -9.61 -16.69
CA ALA A 406 -10.70 -10.01 -17.81
C ALA A 406 -12.18 -9.66 -17.58
N VAL A 407 -12.67 -9.75 -16.34
CA VAL A 407 -14.00 -9.24 -15.98
C VAL A 407 -14.04 -7.71 -16.06
N LYS A 408 -12.99 -7.01 -15.60
CA LYS A 408 -12.89 -5.55 -15.67
C LYS A 408 -12.90 -5.03 -17.11
N ALA A 409 -12.26 -5.74 -18.04
CA ALA A 409 -12.22 -5.38 -19.47
C ALA A 409 -13.61 -5.30 -20.11
N CYS A 410 -14.61 -5.99 -19.54
CA CYS A 410 -16.00 -5.91 -20.00
C CYS A 410 -16.66 -4.55 -19.79
N GLY A 411 -16.04 -3.64 -19.02
CA GLY A 411 -16.53 -2.28 -18.85
C GLY A 411 -17.94 -2.19 -18.30
N ALA A 412 -18.87 -1.63 -19.09
CA ALA A 412 -20.29 -1.51 -18.74
C ALA A 412 -21.14 -2.70 -19.21
N ASP A 413 -20.60 -3.65 -19.96
CA ASP A 413 -21.35 -4.83 -20.42
C ASP A 413 -21.50 -5.85 -19.28
N ALA A 414 -22.58 -5.70 -18.52
CA ALA A 414 -22.89 -6.55 -17.37
C ALA A 414 -23.15 -8.02 -17.77
N ALA A 415 -23.67 -8.27 -18.99
CA ALA A 415 -23.94 -9.63 -19.45
C ALA A 415 -22.64 -10.38 -19.76
N ARG A 416 -21.71 -9.69 -20.42
CA ARG A 416 -20.38 -10.24 -20.72
C ARG A 416 -19.56 -10.41 -19.44
N ALA A 417 -19.59 -9.45 -18.51
CA ALA A 417 -18.93 -9.53 -17.22
C ALA A 417 -19.43 -10.74 -16.40
N GLU A 418 -20.74 -11.02 -16.39
CA GLU A 418 -21.31 -12.18 -15.70
C GLU A 418 -20.88 -13.50 -16.36
N ARG A 419 -20.83 -13.57 -17.72
CA ARG A 419 -20.31 -14.76 -18.41
C ARG A 419 -18.85 -15.01 -18.07
N ARG A 420 -18.01 -13.97 -18.05
CA ARG A 420 -16.60 -14.07 -17.63
C ARG A 420 -16.45 -14.52 -16.19
N LEU A 421 -17.27 -13.98 -15.28
CA LEU A 421 -17.26 -14.38 -13.89
C LEU A 421 -17.63 -15.86 -13.72
N ARG A 422 -18.59 -16.38 -14.51
CA ARG A 422 -18.93 -17.81 -14.52
C ARG A 422 -17.75 -18.68 -14.98
N ALA A 423 -17.05 -18.27 -16.04
CA ALA A 423 -15.83 -18.93 -16.49
C ALA A 423 -14.72 -18.88 -15.44
N CYS A 424 -14.53 -17.73 -14.77
CA CYS A 424 -13.60 -17.58 -13.66
C CYS A 424 -13.90 -18.54 -12.50
N ARG A 425 -15.19 -18.73 -12.15
CA ARG A 425 -15.62 -19.69 -11.13
C ARG A 425 -15.34 -21.12 -11.54
N ALA A 426 -15.64 -21.47 -12.80
CA ALA A 426 -15.35 -22.81 -13.34
C ALA A 426 -13.84 -23.13 -13.29
N ALA A 427 -12.99 -22.12 -13.51
CA ALA A 427 -11.54 -22.22 -13.37
C ALA A 427 -11.05 -22.20 -11.90
N ARG A 428 -11.94 -22.16 -10.91
CA ARG A 428 -11.63 -22.02 -9.46
C ARG A 428 -10.73 -20.82 -9.12
N ALA A 429 -10.81 -19.77 -9.94
CA ALA A 429 -10.02 -18.55 -9.80
C ALA A 429 -10.85 -17.35 -9.31
N ALA A 430 -12.06 -17.59 -8.81
CA ALA A 430 -12.94 -16.54 -8.32
C ALA A 430 -12.30 -15.77 -7.15
N SER A 431 -12.37 -14.46 -7.23
CA SER A 431 -11.75 -13.56 -6.25
C SER A 431 -12.68 -12.40 -5.91
N PRO A 432 -12.53 -11.76 -4.75
CA PRO A 432 -13.32 -10.57 -4.39
C PRO A 432 -13.25 -9.46 -5.45
N HIS A 433 -12.13 -9.35 -6.17
CA HIS A 433 -11.94 -8.37 -7.23
C HIS A 433 -12.80 -8.69 -8.47
N ALA A 434 -12.86 -9.95 -8.88
CA ALA A 434 -13.67 -10.37 -10.01
C ALA A 434 -15.16 -10.07 -9.77
N TYR A 435 -15.65 -10.39 -8.58
CA TYR A 435 -17.01 -10.05 -8.16
C TYR A 435 -17.25 -8.54 -8.14
N ALA A 436 -16.31 -7.77 -7.58
CA ALA A 436 -16.42 -6.32 -7.50
C ALA A 436 -16.47 -5.67 -8.90
N PHE A 437 -15.66 -6.11 -9.84
CA PHE A 437 -15.72 -5.61 -11.24
C PHE A 437 -17.01 -6.00 -11.95
N CYS A 438 -17.51 -7.20 -11.74
CA CYS A 438 -18.81 -7.61 -12.30
C CYS A 438 -19.96 -6.77 -11.72
N LEU A 439 -19.96 -6.50 -10.41
CA LEU A 439 -20.93 -5.63 -9.77
C LEU A 439 -20.81 -4.18 -10.28
N PHE A 440 -19.60 -3.70 -10.52
CA PHE A 440 -19.37 -2.40 -11.15
C PHE A 440 -20.00 -2.32 -12.55
N ALA A 441 -19.81 -3.34 -13.39
CA ALA A 441 -20.45 -3.45 -14.70
C ALA A 441 -21.97 -3.41 -14.58
N CYS A 442 -22.56 -4.16 -13.62
CA CYS A 442 -24.00 -4.14 -13.37
C CYS A 442 -24.49 -2.73 -12.96
N GLY A 443 -23.75 -2.02 -12.12
CA GLY A 443 -24.09 -0.63 -11.74
C GLY A 443 -24.01 0.34 -12.92
N SER A 444 -23.03 0.19 -13.80
CA SER A 444 -22.88 1.01 -15.00
C SER A 444 -24.00 0.74 -16.03
N ALA A 445 -24.42 -0.52 -16.17
CA ALA A 445 -25.55 -0.95 -16.99
C ALA A 445 -26.92 -0.65 -16.34
N ARG A 446 -26.96 -0.14 -15.10
CA ARG A 446 -28.17 0.04 -14.30
C ARG A 446 -29.01 -1.24 -14.11
N ASP A 447 -28.37 -2.41 -14.10
CA ASP A 447 -29.02 -3.71 -13.94
C ASP A 447 -28.93 -4.20 -12.48
N HIS A 448 -29.86 -3.72 -11.65
CA HIS A 448 -29.92 -4.10 -10.24
C HIS A 448 -30.30 -5.58 -10.03
N ARG A 449 -31.08 -6.18 -10.95
CA ARG A 449 -31.47 -7.59 -10.86
C ARG A 449 -30.24 -8.48 -11.00
N ARG A 450 -29.37 -8.16 -11.96
CA ARG A 450 -28.11 -8.88 -12.18
C ARG A 450 -27.14 -8.64 -11.01
N ALA A 451 -27.05 -7.41 -10.51
CA ALA A 451 -26.23 -7.11 -9.33
C ALA A 451 -26.62 -7.97 -8.12
N ARG A 452 -27.93 -8.14 -7.86
CA ARG A 452 -28.41 -9.02 -6.78
C ARG A 452 -28.11 -10.49 -6.99
N ARG A 453 -28.16 -11.00 -8.26
CA ARG A 453 -27.72 -12.36 -8.59
C ARG A 453 -26.22 -12.54 -8.30
N VAL A 454 -25.39 -11.65 -8.82
CA VAL A 454 -23.95 -11.69 -8.61
C VAL A 454 -23.59 -11.65 -7.13
N ARG A 455 -24.32 -10.86 -6.34
CA ARG A 455 -24.14 -10.80 -4.88
C ARG A 455 -24.50 -12.12 -4.18
N ARG A 456 -25.58 -12.80 -4.59
CA ARG A 456 -25.93 -14.12 -4.09
C ARG A 456 -24.86 -15.13 -4.44
N THR A 457 -24.41 -15.17 -5.70
CA THR A 457 -23.33 -16.05 -6.14
C THR A 457 -22.03 -15.82 -5.36
N ALA A 458 -21.72 -14.56 -5.00
CA ALA A 458 -20.58 -14.25 -4.15
C ALA A 458 -20.75 -14.77 -2.72
N ALA A 459 -21.97 -14.79 -2.20
CA ALA A 459 -22.27 -15.36 -0.89
C ALA A 459 -22.13 -16.90 -0.90
N ASP A 460 -22.60 -17.56 -1.97
CA ASP A 460 -22.45 -19.01 -2.16
C ASP A 460 -20.97 -19.43 -2.21
N ASP A 461 -20.10 -18.60 -2.80
CA ASP A 461 -18.64 -18.81 -2.83
C ASP A 461 -17.94 -18.37 -1.53
N GLY A 462 -18.66 -17.96 -0.48
CA GLY A 462 -18.10 -17.49 0.79
C GLY A 462 -17.44 -16.09 0.72
N LEU A 463 -17.54 -15.39 -0.40
CA LEU A 463 -16.92 -14.08 -0.63
C LEU A 463 -17.88 -12.91 -0.37
N GLY A 464 -19.14 -13.23 -0.09
CA GLY A 464 -20.17 -12.22 0.09
C GLY A 464 -19.92 -11.21 1.23
N ALA A 465 -19.29 -11.63 2.32
CA ALA A 465 -18.98 -10.77 3.45
C ALA A 465 -17.72 -9.91 3.26
N GLN A 466 -16.95 -10.14 2.18
CA GLN A 466 -15.73 -9.38 1.93
C GLN A 466 -16.04 -7.90 1.70
N PRO A 467 -15.31 -6.97 2.36
CA PRO A 467 -15.59 -5.53 2.31
C PRO A 467 -15.68 -4.98 0.89
N ARG A 468 -14.77 -5.44 0.02
CA ARG A 468 -14.70 -5.01 -1.38
C ARG A 468 -15.94 -5.40 -2.17
N VAL A 469 -16.46 -6.62 -1.98
CA VAL A 469 -17.67 -7.11 -2.65
C VAL A 469 -18.90 -6.37 -2.10
N ALA A 470 -18.97 -6.17 -0.79
CA ALA A 470 -20.06 -5.45 -0.16
C ALA A 470 -20.13 -4.00 -0.65
N LEU A 471 -19.01 -3.28 -0.70
CA LEU A 471 -18.96 -1.90 -1.22
C LEU A 471 -19.30 -1.82 -2.71
N ALA A 472 -18.77 -2.74 -3.52
CA ALA A 472 -19.10 -2.77 -4.95
C ALA A 472 -20.59 -3.03 -5.19
N PHE A 473 -21.23 -3.86 -4.37
CA PHE A 473 -22.67 -4.10 -4.42
C PHE A 473 -23.48 -2.85 -4.04
N VAL A 474 -23.11 -2.16 -2.97
CA VAL A 474 -23.71 -0.88 -2.58
C VAL A 474 -23.57 0.15 -3.71
N ALA A 475 -22.36 0.29 -4.26
CA ALA A 475 -22.12 1.21 -5.37
C ALA A 475 -22.94 0.87 -6.63
N ALA A 476 -23.15 -0.40 -6.90
CA ALA A 476 -24.02 -0.85 -8.00
C ALA A 476 -25.48 -0.50 -7.74
N LEU A 477 -26.00 -0.79 -6.53
CA LEU A 477 -27.38 -0.44 -6.17
C LEU A 477 -27.62 1.07 -6.18
N SER A 478 -26.67 1.87 -5.67
CA SER A 478 -26.76 3.34 -5.67
C SER A 478 -26.86 3.91 -7.09
N ARG A 479 -26.03 3.39 -8.02
CA ARG A 479 -26.07 3.78 -9.43
C ARG A 479 -27.37 3.38 -10.13
N CYS A 480 -27.96 2.27 -9.69
CA CYS A 480 -29.27 1.84 -10.15
C CYS A 480 -30.43 2.62 -9.51
N GLY A 481 -30.15 3.58 -8.62
CA GLY A 481 -31.16 4.33 -7.90
C GLY A 481 -31.97 3.50 -6.90
N GLN A 482 -31.43 2.39 -6.42
CA GLN A 482 -32.12 1.49 -5.50
C GLN A 482 -32.03 2.00 -4.06
N PRO A 483 -33.15 2.17 -3.35
CA PRO A 483 -33.17 2.72 -1.99
C PRO A 483 -32.47 1.81 -0.96
N ASP A 484 -32.41 0.51 -1.22
CA ASP A 484 -31.76 -0.47 -0.37
C ASP A 484 -30.23 -0.21 -0.23
N ALA A 485 -29.66 0.59 -1.16
CA ALA A 485 -28.25 0.97 -1.11
C ALA A 485 -27.88 1.61 0.23
N ALA A 486 -28.75 2.45 0.77
CA ALA A 486 -28.58 3.12 2.06
C ALA A 486 -28.44 2.12 3.21
N HIS A 487 -29.37 1.16 3.29
CA HIS A 487 -29.37 0.12 4.33
C HIS A 487 -28.11 -0.76 4.24
N HIS A 488 -27.75 -1.19 3.03
CA HIS A 488 -26.55 -2.02 2.82
C HIS A 488 -25.26 -1.26 3.14
N LEU A 489 -25.21 0.06 2.87
CA LEU A 489 -24.05 0.89 3.19
C LEU A 489 -23.90 1.05 4.71
N LEU A 490 -24.96 1.35 5.43
CA LEU A 490 -24.93 1.45 6.90
C LEU A 490 -24.52 0.11 7.54
N ALA A 491 -25.05 -1.01 7.04
CA ALA A 491 -24.68 -2.32 7.53
C ALA A 491 -23.20 -2.66 7.24
N CYS A 492 -22.69 -2.27 6.07
CA CYS A 492 -21.28 -2.43 5.71
C CYS A 492 -20.37 -1.57 6.60
N ALA A 493 -20.73 -0.30 6.79
CA ALA A 493 -20.00 0.63 7.63
C ALA A 493 -19.91 0.15 9.08
N ARG A 494 -21.03 -0.31 9.66
CA ARG A 494 -21.05 -0.85 11.04
C ARG A 494 -20.20 -2.12 11.19
N ARG A 495 -20.23 -3.01 10.20
CA ARG A 495 -19.46 -4.27 10.22
C ARG A 495 -17.97 -4.06 10.04
N HIS A 496 -17.56 -3.05 9.31
CA HIS A 496 -16.20 -2.75 8.95
C HIS A 496 -15.86 -1.30 9.32
N ALA A 497 -15.69 -1.06 10.62
CA ALA A 497 -15.45 0.29 11.15
C ALA A 497 -14.21 0.97 10.58
N GLU A 498 -13.14 0.18 10.35
CA GLU A 498 -11.85 0.67 9.83
C GLU A 498 -11.81 0.82 8.30
N LEU A 499 -12.92 0.48 7.61
CA LEU A 499 -12.95 0.53 6.16
C LEU A 499 -13.10 1.97 5.69
N ASP A 500 -12.12 2.41 4.90
CA ASP A 500 -12.20 3.69 4.18
C ASP A 500 -13.19 3.56 3.02
N ILE A 501 -14.36 4.16 3.19
CA ILE A 501 -15.46 4.15 2.21
C ILE A 501 -15.38 5.44 1.39
N PRO A 502 -15.16 5.37 0.07
CA PRO A 502 -15.06 6.57 -0.76
C PRO A 502 -16.29 7.48 -0.66
N ALA A 503 -16.06 8.80 -0.57
CA ALA A 503 -17.11 9.82 -0.46
C ALA A 503 -18.20 9.67 -1.54
N GLY A 504 -17.83 9.30 -2.78
CA GLY A 504 -18.76 9.05 -3.87
C GLY A 504 -19.77 7.92 -3.62
N VAL A 505 -19.45 6.92 -2.78
CA VAL A 505 -20.39 5.86 -2.41
C VAL A 505 -21.43 6.38 -1.44
N TRP A 506 -20.99 7.16 -0.44
CA TRP A 506 -21.90 7.86 0.50
C TRP A 506 -22.85 8.77 -0.24
N THR A 507 -22.30 9.65 -1.07
CA THR A 507 -23.04 10.60 -1.91
C THR A 507 -24.12 9.93 -2.75
N ASN A 508 -23.74 8.95 -3.57
CA ASN A 508 -24.69 8.29 -4.47
C ASN A 508 -25.78 7.53 -3.70
N SER A 509 -25.44 6.95 -2.53
CA SER A 509 -26.41 6.24 -1.69
C SER A 509 -27.40 7.17 -1.02
N MET A 510 -26.94 8.36 -0.56
CA MET A 510 -27.81 9.43 -0.02
C MET A 510 -28.78 9.93 -1.08
N VAL A 511 -28.28 10.25 -2.27
CA VAL A 511 -29.11 10.72 -3.39
C VAL A 511 -30.12 9.64 -3.81
N ALA A 512 -29.72 8.36 -3.87
CA ALA A 512 -30.65 7.28 -4.19
C ALA A 512 -31.76 7.15 -3.15
N ALA A 513 -31.42 7.20 -1.87
CA ALA A 513 -32.40 7.15 -0.77
C ALA A 513 -33.35 8.36 -0.78
N ALA A 514 -32.82 9.57 -0.96
CA ALA A 514 -33.62 10.79 -0.99
C ALA A 514 -34.60 10.81 -2.19
N ARG A 515 -34.15 10.44 -3.39
CA ARG A 515 -35.00 10.32 -4.59
C ARG A 515 -36.15 9.33 -4.43
N CYS A 516 -35.97 8.29 -3.62
CA CYS A 516 -36.99 7.30 -3.30
C CYS A 516 -37.84 7.70 -2.08
N GLN A 517 -37.83 8.96 -1.67
CA GLN A 517 -38.58 9.52 -0.52
C GLN A 517 -38.19 8.83 0.82
N ARG A 518 -37.04 8.20 0.92
CA ARG A 518 -36.49 7.64 2.16
C ARG A 518 -35.56 8.64 2.86
N GLY A 519 -36.10 9.80 3.19
CA GLY A 519 -35.36 10.89 3.82
C GLY A 519 -34.65 10.48 5.12
N GLY A 520 -35.29 9.58 5.90
CA GLY A 520 -34.68 9.03 7.11
C GLY A 520 -33.38 8.29 6.88
N ASP A 521 -33.35 7.46 5.83
CA ASP A 521 -32.12 6.70 5.46
C ASP A 521 -31.04 7.63 4.92
N ALA A 522 -31.42 8.63 4.13
CA ALA A 522 -30.49 9.62 3.59
C ALA A 522 -29.85 10.47 4.70
N ALA A 523 -30.60 10.91 5.67
CA ALA A 523 -30.11 11.65 6.83
C ALA A 523 -29.25 10.77 7.75
N ALA A 524 -29.58 9.49 7.93
CA ALA A 524 -28.77 8.54 8.69
C ALA A 524 -27.41 8.28 8.01
N LEU A 525 -27.38 8.20 6.66
CA LEU A 525 -26.15 8.10 5.90
C LEU A 525 -25.28 9.34 6.06
N TYR A 526 -25.87 10.52 6.00
CA TYR A 526 -25.15 11.77 6.22
C TYR A 526 -24.52 11.81 7.62
N ALA A 527 -25.30 11.50 8.65
CA ALA A 527 -24.80 11.46 10.03
C ALA A 527 -23.67 10.44 10.22
N GLU A 528 -23.74 9.27 9.58
CA GLU A 528 -22.67 8.25 9.62
C GLU A 528 -21.41 8.70 8.86
N ALA A 529 -21.57 9.30 7.67
CA ALA A 529 -20.46 9.85 6.90
C ALA A 529 -19.72 10.93 7.71
N ARG A 530 -20.47 11.80 8.38
CA ARG A 530 -19.92 12.85 9.26
C ARG A 530 -19.21 12.30 10.49
N ARG A 531 -19.72 11.24 11.11
CA ARG A 531 -19.02 10.56 12.23
C ARG A 531 -17.67 9.98 11.82
N ARG A 532 -17.50 9.67 10.54
CA ARG A 532 -16.26 9.15 9.95
C ARG A 532 -15.39 10.22 9.33
N ASP A 533 -15.71 11.48 9.53
CA ASP A 533 -15.00 12.64 8.96
C ASP A 533 -14.88 12.58 7.43
N VAL A 534 -15.92 12.04 6.76
CA VAL A 534 -15.97 11.98 5.29
C VAL A 534 -16.53 13.31 4.77
N ASP A 535 -15.74 13.97 3.93
CA ASP A 535 -16.21 15.15 3.20
C ASP A 535 -17.19 14.73 2.08
N VAL A 536 -18.46 15.09 2.28
CA VAL A 536 -19.57 14.76 1.37
C VAL A 536 -19.69 15.79 0.23
N GLY A 537 -18.95 16.88 0.30
CA GLY A 537 -18.98 17.97 -0.67
C GLY A 537 -20.24 18.82 -0.67
N GLY A 538 -20.08 20.15 -0.75
CA GLY A 538 -21.17 21.11 -0.55
C GLY A 538 -22.37 20.94 -1.45
N ARG A 539 -22.17 20.71 -2.74
CA ARG A 539 -23.26 20.52 -3.73
C ARG A 539 -24.15 19.32 -3.45
N VAL A 540 -23.58 18.28 -2.81
CA VAL A 540 -24.32 17.08 -2.46
C VAL A 540 -25.21 17.33 -1.26
N VAL A 541 -24.69 18.09 -0.29
CA VAL A 541 -25.46 18.50 0.88
C VAL A 541 -26.63 19.41 0.45
N ASP A 542 -26.39 20.35 -0.47
CA ASP A 542 -27.42 21.19 -1.05
C ASP A 542 -28.53 20.33 -1.70
N ALA A 543 -28.15 19.39 -2.56
CA ALA A 543 -29.10 18.48 -3.20
C ALA A 543 -29.82 17.57 -2.19
N LEU A 544 -29.16 17.14 -1.14
CA LEU A 544 -29.79 16.35 -0.07
C LEU A 544 -30.82 17.18 0.69
N VAL A 545 -30.48 18.41 1.05
CA VAL A 545 -31.39 19.34 1.72
C VAL A 545 -32.62 19.61 0.85
N GLU A 546 -32.42 19.88 -0.45
CA GLU A 546 -33.52 20.07 -1.40
C GLU A 546 -34.43 18.84 -1.49
N LEU A 547 -33.85 17.64 -1.68
CA LEU A 547 -34.63 16.42 -1.80
C LEU A 547 -35.36 16.03 -0.52
N LEU A 548 -34.81 16.31 0.66
CA LEU A 548 -35.47 16.11 1.92
C LEU A 548 -36.64 17.09 2.10
N ALA A 549 -36.45 18.36 1.72
CA ALA A 549 -37.46 19.37 1.74
C ALA A 549 -38.63 19.06 0.78
N ASP A 550 -38.32 18.66 -0.46
CA ASP A 550 -39.29 18.25 -1.46
C ASP A 550 -40.11 17.01 -1.03
N ALA A 551 -39.50 16.13 -0.25
CA ALA A 551 -40.16 14.98 0.40
C ALA A 551 -41.00 15.35 1.62
N GLY A 552 -41.08 16.63 1.99
CA GLY A 552 -41.83 17.14 3.17
C GLY A 552 -41.09 16.95 4.51
N ASP A 553 -39.87 16.42 4.49
CA ASP A 553 -39.08 16.16 5.72
C ASP A 553 -38.16 17.35 6.06
N TRP A 554 -38.78 18.54 6.23
CA TRP A 554 -38.06 19.77 6.48
C TRP A 554 -37.23 19.75 7.77
N ARG A 555 -37.62 18.96 8.79
CA ARG A 555 -36.86 18.87 10.05
C ARG A 555 -35.51 18.22 9.86
N ARG A 556 -35.45 17.14 9.08
CA ARG A 556 -34.16 16.49 8.74
C ARG A 556 -33.36 17.34 7.77
N ALA A 557 -34.00 17.97 6.79
CA ALA A 557 -33.35 18.92 5.90
C ALA A 557 -32.64 20.04 6.68
N TRP A 558 -33.34 20.63 7.64
CA TRP A 558 -32.77 21.64 8.53
C TRP A 558 -31.67 21.11 9.41
N GLY A 559 -31.84 19.91 9.98
CA GLY A 559 -30.78 19.24 10.77
C GLY A 559 -29.45 19.09 10.01
N VAL A 560 -29.51 18.70 8.74
CA VAL A 560 -28.35 18.62 7.85
C VAL A 560 -27.72 20.00 7.62
N ALA A 561 -28.53 21.01 7.34
CA ALA A 561 -28.05 22.37 7.12
C ALA A 561 -27.40 22.98 8.36
N ARG A 562 -28.00 22.76 9.54
CA ARG A 562 -27.50 23.23 10.85
C ARG A 562 -26.19 22.54 11.24
N ASP A 563 -26.04 21.22 11.01
CA ASP A 563 -24.79 20.50 11.27
C ASP A 563 -23.63 21.10 10.47
N ARG A 564 -23.86 21.42 9.19
CA ARG A 564 -22.86 22.05 8.34
C ARG A 564 -22.43 23.41 8.85
N ARG A 565 -23.40 24.25 9.28
CA ARG A 565 -23.13 25.56 9.86
C ARG A 565 -22.32 25.47 11.15
N SER A 566 -22.68 24.55 12.05
CA SER A 566 -21.98 24.37 13.33
C SER A 566 -20.49 24.02 13.20
N ARG A 567 -20.07 23.54 12.02
CA ARG A 567 -18.68 23.22 11.67
C ARG A 567 -17.94 24.35 10.97
N GLY A 568 -18.57 25.50 10.78
CA GLY A 568 -17.99 26.63 10.05
C GLY A 568 -17.86 26.39 8.54
N GLU A 569 -18.52 25.36 7.99
CA GLU A 569 -18.59 25.12 6.57
C GLU A 569 -19.56 26.09 5.87
N ARG A 570 -19.37 26.32 4.57
CA ARG A 570 -20.29 27.16 3.80
C ARG A 570 -21.74 26.67 3.96
N PRO A 571 -22.68 27.54 4.33
CA PRO A 571 -24.09 27.16 4.47
C PRO A 571 -24.66 26.62 3.15
N PRO A 572 -25.74 25.81 3.19
CA PRO A 572 -26.39 25.35 1.97
C PRO A 572 -26.86 26.52 1.10
N ALA A 573 -27.00 26.24 -0.21
CA ALA A 573 -27.47 27.24 -1.16
C ALA A 573 -28.82 27.83 -0.74
N GLN A 574 -29.05 29.14 -0.97
CA GLN A 574 -30.28 29.82 -0.68
C GLN A 574 -31.53 29.11 -1.25
N THR A 575 -31.41 28.57 -2.47
CA THR A 575 -32.47 27.78 -3.11
C THR A 575 -32.85 26.55 -2.32
N ALA A 576 -31.87 25.85 -1.76
CA ALA A 576 -32.09 24.67 -0.91
C ALA A 576 -32.81 25.07 0.39
N MET A 577 -32.35 26.15 1.03
CA MET A 577 -32.94 26.66 2.26
C MET A 577 -34.36 27.19 2.06
N ALA A 578 -34.66 27.89 0.95
CA ALA A 578 -35.98 28.33 0.61
C ALA A 578 -36.98 27.17 0.43
N ARG A 579 -36.53 26.01 -0.05
CA ARG A 579 -37.35 24.79 -0.10
C ARG A 579 -37.66 24.26 1.29
N VAL A 580 -36.69 24.32 2.22
CA VAL A 580 -36.90 23.91 3.62
C VAL A 580 -37.98 24.78 4.29
N VAL A 581 -37.90 26.10 4.09
CA VAL A 581 -38.88 27.03 4.63
C VAL A 581 -40.28 26.73 4.06
N ARG A 582 -40.41 26.58 2.74
CA ARG A 582 -41.69 26.22 2.09
C ARG A 582 -42.23 24.87 2.57
N ALA A 583 -41.37 23.87 2.79
CA ALA A 583 -41.82 22.58 3.31
C ALA A 583 -42.28 22.67 4.75
N ALA A 584 -41.67 23.51 5.58
CA ALA A 584 -42.09 23.77 6.94
C ALA A 584 -43.46 24.53 6.97
N GLU A 585 -43.64 25.49 6.07
CA GLU A 585 -44.90 26.22 5.87
C GLU A 585 -46.02 25.26 5.43
N ALA A 586 -45.79 24.46 4.41
CA ALA A 586 -46.73 23.46 3.92
C ALA A 586 -47.15 22.44 5.00
N ALA A 587 -46.27 22.16 5.96
CA ALA A 587 -46.55 21.33 7.13
C ALA A 587 -47.30 22.06 8.25
N GLY A 588 -47.68 23.33 8.07
CA GLY A 588 -48.33 24.17 9.09
C GLY A 588 -47.40 24.63 10.21
N CYS A 589 -46.08 24.44 10.09
CA CYS A 589 -45.07 24.76 11.09
C CYS A 589 -44.53 26.19 10.87
N TRP A 590 -45.42 27.19 10.84
CA TRP A 590 -45.11 28.58 10.47
C TRP A 590 -44.13 29.29 11.43
N ARG A 591 -44.17 28.98 12.72
CA ARG A 591 -43.24 29.56 13.71
C ARG A 591 -41.82 29.13 13.46
N GLU A 592 -41.63 27.83 13.14
CA GLU A 592 -40.38 27.27 12.79
C GLU A 592 -39.87 27.80 11.43
N ALA A 593 -40.79 28.00 10.46
CA ALA A 593 -40.45 28.59 9.17
C ALA A 593 -39.93 30.02 9.33
N LEU A 594 -40.55 30.85 10.19
CA LEU A 594 -40.07 32.20 10.53
C LEU A 594 -38.69 32.14 11.22
N ALA A 595 -38.49 31.25 12.18
CA ALA A 595 -37.20 31.09 12.86
C ALA A 595 -36.07 30.67 11.87
N LEU A 596 -36.42 29.83 10.90
CA LEU A 596 -35.48 29.43 9.80
C LEU A 596 -35.11 30.63 8.93
N MET A 597 -36.07 31.50 8.61
CA MET A 597 -35.79 32.73 7.85
C MET A 597 -34.89 33.69 8.63
N ASP A 598 -35.13 33.85 9.94
CA ASP A 598 -34.29 34.69 10.80
C ASP A 598 -32.85 34.13 10.92
N ASP A 599 -32.72 32.82 11.00
CA ASP A 599 -31.41 32.16 10.97
C ASP A 599 -30.66 32.39 9.63
N MET A 600 -31.38 32.37 8.50
CA MET A 600 -30.81 32.67 7.19
C MET A 600 -30.35 34.13 7.07
N ARG A 601 -31.11 35.09 7.68
CA ARG A 601 -30.76 36.52 7.70
C ARG A 601 -29.51 36.81 8.53
N ARG A 602 -29.29 36.10 9.65
CA ARG A 602 -28.13 36.28 10.52
C ARG A 602 -26.80 35.85 9.89
N ASP A 603 -26.83 35.06 8.85
CA ASP A 603 -25.62 34.48 8.24
C ASP A 603 -24.86 35.39 7.28
N ASP A 604 -25.17 36.70 7.23
CA ASP A 604 -24.55 37.69 6.31
C ASP A 604 -24.43 37.20 4.85
N ALA A 605 -25.15 36.17 4.49
CA ALA A 605 -25.31 35.81 3.11
C ALA A 605 -26.10 36.95 2.48
N VAL A 606 -25.41 37.79 1.71
CA VAL A 606 -25.98 38.84 0.89
C VAL A 606 -27.32 38.36 0.31
N PHE A 607 -28.40 38.73 0.94
CA PHE A 607 -29.73 38.36 0.52
C PHE A 607 -29.99 39.21 -0.74
N TYR A 608 -29.56 38.74 -1.89
CA TYR A 608 -30.05 39.30 -3.14
C TYR A 608 -31.54 38.92 -3.20
N PRO A 609 -32.43 39.89 -3.20
CA PRO A 609 -33.88 39.63 -3.37
C PRO A 609 -34.00 38.93 -4.75
N ASN A 610 -34.20 37.63 -4.72
CA ASN A 610 -34.56 36.89 -5.91
C ASN A 610 -36.04 37.15 -6.17
N PRO A 611 -36.42 37.80 -7.28
CA PRO A 611 -37.83 38.10 -7.59
C PRO A 611 -38.74 36.87 -7.58
N LEU A 612 -38.18 35.68 -7.81
CA LEU A 612 -38.85 34.39 -7.71
C LEU A 612 -39.13 33.97 -6.25
N LEU A 613 -38.27 34.37 -5.32
CA LEU A 613 -38.50 34.16 -3.89
C LEU A 613 -39.56 35.16 -3.34
N ASP A 614 -39.48 36.42 -3.74
CA ASP A 614 -40.47 37.43 -3.40
C ASP A 614 -41.87 37.08 -3.90
N ALA A 615 -41.99 36.59 -5.14
CA ALA A 615 -43.29 36.15 -5.67
C ALA A 615 -43.85 34.91 -4.96
N ALA A 616 -43.00 34.07 -4.39
CA ALA A 616 -43.41 32.88 -3.63
C ALA A 616 -43.74 33.18 -2.16
N PHE A 617 -43.14 34.22 -1.59
CA PHE A 617 -43.29 34.56 -0.17
C PHE A 617 -44.31 35.70 0.10
N LYS A 618 -44.59 36.58 -0.89
CA LYS A 618 -45.53 37.70 -0.71
C LYS A 618 -46.92 37.32 -0.17
N PRO A 619 -47.57 36.22 -0.58
CA PRO A 619 -48.89 35.89 -0.01
C PRO A 619 -48.85 35.43 1.47
N GLY A 620 -47.79 34.68 1.85
CA GLY A 620 -47.67 34.17 3.22
C GLY A 620 -47.24 35.25 4.21
N ILE A 621 -46.28 36.10 3.85
CA ILE A 621 -45.77 37.17 4.72
C ILE A 621 -46.84 38.24 5.00
N MET A 622 -47.68 38.60 4.05
CA MET A 622 -48.78 39.58 4.26
C MET A 622 -49.82 39.07 5.25
N VAL A 623 -50.18 37.80 5.22
CA VAL A 623 -51.12 37.21 6.20
C VAL A 623 -50.51 37.17 7.59
N TRP A 624 -49.19 36.91 7.71
CA TRP A 624 -48.52 36.74 9.01
C TRP A 624 -48.11 38.07 9.66
N SER A 625 -47.71 39.09 8.88
CA SER A 625 -47.50 40.43 9.43
C SER A 625 -48.80 41.03 9.99
N ALA A 626 -49.94 40.75 9.34
CA ALA A 626 -51.26 41.15 9.84
C ALA A 626 -51.68 40.40 11.12
N LEU A 627 -51.28 39.11 11.28
CA LEU A 627 -51.61 38.32 12.47
C LEU A 627 -50.65 38.54 13.64
N ALA A 628 -49.39 38.95 13.38
CA ALA A 628 -48.37 39.19 14.40
C ALA A 628 -48.40 40.60 15.01
N GLY A 629 -49.23 41.50 14.52
CA GLY A 629 -49.35 42.86 15.05
C GLY A 629 -48.09 43.71 14.88
N ALA A 630 -47.27 43.43 13.88
CA ALA A 630 -46.10 44.22 13.58
C ALA A 630 -46.46 45.43 12.75
N ASP A 631 -46.41 46.60 13.37
CA ASP A 631 -46.48 47.92 12.73
C ASP A 631 -45.27 48.03 11.75
N LEU A 632 -45.53 47.84 10.50
CA LEU A 632 -44.60 48.24 9.43
C LEU A 632 -44.91 49.71 9.13
N GLY A 633 -44.01 50.60 9.55
CA GLY A 633 -44.08 52.02 9.23
C GLY A 633 -44.14 52.28 7.72
N PRO A 634 -44.59 53.49 7.33
CA PRO A 634 -44.85 53.78 5.92
C PRO A 634 -43.56 53.71 5.07
N ASP A 635 -43.76 53.15 3.89
CA ASP A 635 -42.76 52.93 2.83
C ASP A 635 -42.02 54.22 2.45
N ASP A 636 -40.71 54.25 2.64
CA ASP A 636 -39.80 55.13 1.90
C ASP A 636 -39.46 54.49 0.54
N ASP A 637 -40.38 54.67 -0.41
CA ASP A 637 -40.19 54.30 -1.81
C ASP A 637 -39.48 55.46 -2.59
N ASP A 638 -38.19 55.65 -2.37
CA ASP A 638 -37.40 56.47 -3.31
C ASP A 638 -35.89 56.18 -3.02
N ASP A 639 -35.33 55.24 -3.71
CA ASP A 639 -33.93 55.21 -4.26
C ASP A 639 -33.50 53.80 -4.67
N LEU A 640 -34.10 53.26 -5.70
CA LEU A 640 -33.52 52.11 -6.40
C LEU A 640 -33.46 52.34 -7.92
N ARG A 641 -32.52 53.20 -8.34
CA ARG A 641 -32.10 53.21 -9.76
C ARG A 641 -31.14 52.06 -10.03
N MET A 642 -31.62 51.14 -10.82
CA MET A 642 -30.84 50.04 -11.40
C MET A 642 -29.63 50.58 -12.19
N PRO A 643 -28.42 50.04 -12.03
CA PRO A 643 -27.33 50.26 -12.96
C PRO A 643 -27.56 49.50 -14.28
N PRO A 644 -27.11 50.05 -15.42
CA PRO A 644 -27.43 49.52 -16.76
C PRO A 644 -26.76 48.15 -17.01
N GLU A 645 -27.53 47.31 -17.67
CA GLU A 645 -27.09 46.03 -18.22
C GLU A 645 -25.81 46.19 -19.08
N LYS A 646 -24.72 45.56 -18.69
CA LYS A 646 -23.60 45.26 -19.58
C LYS A 646 -23.02 43.89 -19.21
N GLY A 647 -23.02 43.00 -20.24
CA GLY A 647 -22.03 41.95 -20.26
C GLY A 647 -22.56 40.56 -20.59
N ASP A 648 -22.49 40.22 -21.82
CA ASP A 648 -22.48 38.89 -22.41
C ASP A 648 -21.70 37.86 -21.54
N TRP A 649 -22.38 36.89 -21.02
CA TRP A 649 -21.76 35.71 -20.43
C TRP A 649 -21.92 34.52 -21.34
N GLY A 650 -20.97 34.42 -22.29
CA GLY A 650 -20.80 33.25 -23.15
C GLY A 650 -20.50 31.99 -22.33
N TYR A 651 -21.48 31.13 -22.18
CA TYR A 651 -21.30 29.80 -21.60
C TYR A 651 -20.74 28.86 -22.69
N LYS A 652 -19.42 28.61 -22.66
CA LYS A 652 -18.79 27.50 -23.38
C LYS A 652 -18.67 26.31 -22.44
N GLY A 653 -19.60 25.37 -22.56
CA GLY A 653 -19.50 24.08 -21.91
C GLY A 653 -18.52 23.17 -22.65
N PRO A 654 -17.71 22.34 -21.97
CA PRO A 654 -16.92 21.30 -22.62
C PRO A 654 -17.77 20.05 -22.86
N ILE A 655 -17.60 19.51 -24.06
CA ILE A 655 -18.06 18.20 -24.54
C ILE A 655 -17.40 17.04 -23.75
#